data_2b44c79e1b06896445ef93a9421b9eec
#
_entry.id   2b44c79e1b06896445ef93a9421b9eec
#
_cell.length_a   1.000
_cell.length_b   1.000
_cell.length_c   1.000
_cell.angle_alpha   90.00
_cell.angle_beta   90.00
_cell.angle_gamma   90.00
#
_symmetry.space_group_name_H-M   'P 1'
#
loop_
_entity.id
_entity.type
_entity.pdbx_description
1 polymer ?
#
loop_
_entity_poly.entity_id
_entity_poly.type
_entity_poly.pdbx_seq_one_letter_code
_entity_poly.pdbx_strand_id
1 'polypeptide(L)'
;MADKLADKAFADPFKRNSGSADPLPPGQVAPVRGGIAARAQAAAAPTPYLAGLNAEQRQAVEMLDGPVLVLAGAGTGKTRVLTVRIAHILATGRARPGDILAVTFTNKAAREMKQRVGEIVGGVVEGMPWLGTFHSIGVKILRRHAELVGLKPDFTILDVDDQIRLLKRLLEAENIDEKRWPARVLAMLIDGWKNRGLTADQVPPGEAAAFANGKGLKLYKAYQERLKVLNAVDFGDLLLENIRLFREQAEVLRQYQARFKFILVDEYQDTNVAQYLWLRLLAQRTAAIADRREAARTPSPLVAEGGSERREEPAKNICCVGDDDQSIYGWRGAEVDNILRFEHDFPGAVVIRLERNYRSTGHILAAASHLIAHNEGRLGKTLRTDDELGEKVFVTGAWDSEEEARAIGEEIEQLQRAGHMLDEIAILVRASFQMREFEDRFVTLGLPYRVIGGPRFYERAEIRDALAYLRLINSPADDLAFERIVNVPKRGLGDATVQLLHDHARKRRVPLTEAARAVVETDELKPKPHSALRGLIEAIDRWRKQRDSLPHTELAEIVLDESGYTDMWQKDRSADAAGRLENLKELIRSMEEFENLQGFLEHISLVMDNEKAAEADAVSIMTLHSAKGLEFDTVFLPGWEEGLFPHQRTLDDQGRAGLEEERRLAHVGLTRARKRAKIYFATNRRMHGLWQTNIPSRFLDELPEPHVEVTEPQGGFGGFGGYGGYGASRFDAAASFGSNYSTPGWQRAQAKKSGRFSESGSRYEMDEDEEFPSSLRGRAKEGGSSRSTTPRGVPLTIEGELVAKSTGTVSSFSLGDRVFHQKFGNGSVTAIDGNKLTIQFDHAGEKRVVDSFVERV
;
A
#
# COMPACT_ATOMS: atom_id res chain seq x y z
N MET A 1 46.36 40.25 26.55
CA MET A 1 47.13 39.16 27.14
C MET A 1 47.09 38.04 26.12
N ALA A 2 48.11 38.08 25.30
CA ALA A 2 48.49 37.18 24.26
C ALA A 2 49.13 35.92 24.82
N ASP A 3 49.33 34.96 23.95
CA ASP A 3 50.14 33.76 24.09
C ASP A 3 49.55 32.56 24.86
N LYS A 4 49.06 31.61 24.03
CA LYS A 4 49.51 30.24 23.99
C LYS A 4 48.73 29.42 22.95
N LEU A 5 49.11 29.56 21.71
CA LEU A 5 48.83 28.63 20.62
C LEU A 5 50.19 28.31 19.97
N ALA A 6 50.72 27.14 20.23
CA ALA A 6 51.64 26.43 19.34
C ALA A 6 51.94 25.04 19.90
N ASP A 7 52.11 24.09 18.96
CA ASP A 7 52.64 22.74 19.10
C ASP A 7 51.75 21.60 19.57
N LYS A 8 51.10 20.98 18.59
CA LYS A 8 51.01 19.51 18.51
C LYS A 8 51.39 19.05 17.12
N ALA A 9 52.64 18.66 17.02
CA ALA A 9 53.22 18.03 15.85
C ALA A 9 52.67 16.61 15.62
N PHE A 10 52.59 16.27 14.38
CA PHE A 10 52.33 14.94 13.82
C PHE A 10 53.27 13.89 14.42
N ALA A 11 52.75 12.78 14.95
CA ALA A 11 53.49 11.59 15.36
C ALA A 11 53.26 10.47 14.37
N ASP A 12 54.34 9.98 13.84
CA ASP A 12 54.53 8.87 12.89
C ASP A 12 54.10 7.52 13.51
N PRO A 13 53.24 6.69 12.85
CA PRO A 13 52.69 5.45 13.42
C PRO A 13 53.60 4.20 13.24
N PHE A 14 54.90 4.32 12.90
CA PHE A 14 55.78 3.19 12.73
C PHE A 14 56.99 3.14 13.65
N LYS A 15 56.83 3.18 14.98
CA LYS A 15 57.86 2.73 15.90
C LYS A 15 57.44 1.47 16.65
N ARG A 16 58.06 0.35 16.28
CA ARG A 16 58.01 -0.90 17.06
C ARG A 16 58.61 -0.68 18.45
N ASN A 17 57.81 -0.90 19.47
CA ASN A 17 58.28 -1.03 20.84
C ASN A 17 58.24 -2.49 21.27
N SER A 18 59.41 -3.02 21.53
CA SER A 18 59.65 -4.29 22.25
C SER A 18 59.50 -3.98 23.74
N GLY A 19 58.37 -4.34 24.36
CA GLY A 19 58.17 -4.18 25.80
C GLY A 19 57.29 -5.30 26.32
N SER A 20 57.73 -5.96 27.36
CA SER A 20 57.25 -7.07 28.16
C SER A 20 55.71 -7.11 28.32
N ALA A 21 55.16 -8.31 28.16
CA ALA A 21 53.72 -8.61 28.35
C ALA A 21 53.41 -8.66 29.85
N ASP A 22 52.45 -7.81 30.26
CA ASP A 22 51.73 -7.96 31.53
C ASP A 22 50.68 -9.06 31.42
N PRO A 23 50.40 -9.82 32.49
CA PRO A 23 49.44 -10.92 32.43
C PRO A 23 48.00 -10.43 32.35
N LEU A 24 47.25 -10.97 31.40
CA LEU A 24 45.83 -10.71 31.20
C LEU A 24 44.95 -11.20 32.38
N PRO A 25 43.85 -10.48 32.67
CA PRO A 25 42.90 -10.92 33.70
C PRO A 25 42.20 -12.23 33.35
N PRO A 26 41.80 -13.08 34.36
CA PRO A 26 41.24 -14.40 34.12
C PRO A 26 39.85 -14.29 33.49
N GLY A 27 39.70 -14.77 32.25
CA GLY A 27 38.44 -14.86 31.50
C GLY A 27 38.51 -14.67 29.97
N GLN A 28 39.64 -14.21 29.42
CA GLN A 28 39.80 -14.09 27.98
C GLN A 28 40.65 -15.26 27.42
N VAL A 29 39.99 -16.18 26.72
CA VAL A 29 40.66 -17.27 26.01
C VAL A 29 41.33 -16.69 24.76
N ALA A 30 42.66 -16.70 24.70
CA ALA A 30 43.43 -16.34 23.51
C ALA A 30 43.05 -17.30 22.34
N PRO A 31 43.03 -16.86 21.06
CA PRO A 31 42.75 -17.72 19.94
C PRO A 31 43.87 -18.77 19.83
N VAL A 32 43.48 -20.00 20.14
CA VAL A 32 44.36 -21.18 19.99
C VAL A 32 44.70 -21.37 18.53
N ARG A 33 45.98 -21.15 18.14
CA ARG A 33 46.55 -21.63 16.86
C ARG A 33 46.66 -23.14 16.94
N GLY A 34 45.50 -23.82 16.77
CA GLY A 34 45.46 -25.29 16.79
C GLY A 34 45.99 -25.87 15.47
N GLY A 35 46.78 -26.91 15.60
CA GLY A 35 47.20 -27.76 14.47
C GLY A 35 46.00 -28.45 13.76
N ILE A 36 46.27 -29.25 12.75
CA ILE A 36 45.28 -29.98 11.95
C ILE A 36 44.29 -30.76 12.79
N ALA A 37 44.69 -31.35 13.91
CA ALA A 37 43.84 -32.07 14.85
C ALA A 37 42.82 -31.16 15.57
N ALA A 38 43.29 -29.98 16.00
CA ALA A 38 42.38 -29.02 16.64
C ALA A 38 41.38 -28.40 15.63
N ARG A 39 41.77 -28.24 14.37
CA ARG A 39 40.86 -27.85 13.27
C ARG A 39 39.84 -28.93 12.95
N ALA A 40 40.27 -30.20 12.98
CA ALA A 40 39.36 -31.34 12.78
C ALA A 40 38.37 -31.50 13.95
N GLN A 41 38.82 -31.32 15.19
CA GLN A 41 37.96 -31.30 16.37
C GLN A 41 37.00 -30.11 16.39
N ALA A 42 37.43 -28.91 15.96
CA ALA A 42 36.56 -27.75 15.81
C ALA A 42 35.51 -27.94 14.69
N ALA A 43 35.87 -28.66 13.63
CA ALA A 43 34.96 -29.02 12.55
C ALA A 43 33.96 -30.12 12.92
N ALA A 44 34.28 -30.93 13.95
CA ALA A 44 33.41 -31.97 14.48
C ALA A 44 32.58 -31.52 15.68
N ALA A 45 32.80 -30.32 16.22
CA ALA A 45 31.98 -29.78 17.30
C ALA A 45 30.57 -29.43 16.78
N PRO A 46 29.50 -29.79 17.52
CA PRO A 46 28.14 -29.42 17.13
C PRO A 46 28.09 -27.88 17.01
N THR A 47 27.67 -27.41 15.84
CA THR A 47 27.50 -25.97 15.58
C THR A 47 26.26 -25.45 16.31
N PRO A 48 26.42 -24.66 17.41
CA PRO A 48 25.28 -24.33 18.30
C PRO A 48 24.13 -23.64 17.58
N TYR A 49 24.40 -22.91 16.50
CA TYR A 49 23.41 -22.19 15.72
C TYR A 49 22.48 -23.12 14.88
N LEU A 50 22.85 -24.39 14.66
CA LEU A 50 22.02 -25.39 13.98
C LEU A 50 21.10 -26.14 14.93
N ALA A 51 21.40 -26.14 16.24
CA ALA A 51 20.69 -26.97 17.22
C ALA A 51 19.18 -26.64 17.39
N GLY A 52 18.79 -25.42 17.07
CA GLY A 52 17.38 -25.00 17.19
C GLY A 52 16.59 -25.02 15.89
N LEU A 53 17.10 -25.63 14.81
CA LEU A 53 16.43 -25.72 13.52
C LEU A 53 15.68 -27.05 13.41
N ASN A 54 14.48 -27.01 12.82
CA ASN A 54 13.79 -28.22 12.40
C ASN A 54 14.47 -28.85 11.16
N ALA A 55 14.01 -30.03 10.71
CA ALA A 55 14.64 -30.76 9.61
C ALA A 55 14.65 -29.96 8.30
N GLU A 56 13.53 -29.33 7.94
CA GLU A 56 13.35 -28.56 6.71
C GLU A 56 14.17 -27.26 6.76
N GLN A 57 14.17 -26.56 7.90
CA GLN A 57 15.00 -25.37 8.11
C GLN A 57 16.49 -25.73 8.04
N ARG A 58 16.88 -26.85 8.64
CA ARG A 58 18.26 -27.34 8.61
C ARG A 58 18.68 -27.69 7.19
N GLN A 59 17.84 -28.41 6.45
CA GLN A 59 18.06 -28.68 5.03
C GLN A 59 18.27 -27.40 4.23
N ALA A 60 17.41 -26.39 4.45
CA ALA A 60 17.53 -25.09 3.78
C ALA A 60 18.80 -24.34 4.15
N VAL A 61 19.36 -24.53 5.33
CA VAL A 61 20.61 -23.90 5.77
C VAL A 61 21.84 -24.66 5.21
N GLU A 62 21.83 -25.99 5.23
CA GLU A 62 22.99 -26.83 4.87
C GLU A 62 23.13 -27.05 3.35
N MET A 63 22.04 -26.97 2.56
CA MET A 63 22.07 -27.08 1.10
C MET A 63 22.66 -25.83 0.46
N LEU A 64 23.99 -25.78 0.34
CA LEU A 64 24.70 -24.57 -0.11
C LEU A 64 24.91 -24.49 -1.62
N ASP A 65 24.85 -25.60 -2.34
CA ASP A 65 25.19 -25.66 -3.76
C ASP A 65 23.93 -25.68 -4.64
N GLY A 66 23.95 -24.88 -5.71
CA GLY A 66 22.86 -24.73 -6.67
C GLY A 66 21.77 -23.74 -6.27
N PRO A 67 20.74 -23.58 -7.12
CA PRO A 67 19.59 -22.71 -6.83
C PRO A 67 18.63 -23.39 -5.86
N VAL A 68 18.17 -22.63 -4.87
CA VAL A 68 17.25 -23.10 -3.83
C VAL A 68 16.12 -22.10 -3.69
N LEU A 69 14.88 -22.57 -3.74
CA LEU A 69 13.69 -21.82 -3.36
C LEU A 69 13.18 -22.33 -2.02
N VAL A 70 13.12 -21.49 -1.02
CA VAL A 70 12.52 -21.78 0.27
C VAL A 70 11.12 -21.16 0.29
N LEU A 71 10.12 -22.00 0.07
CA LEU A 71 8.71 -21.63 0.23
C LEU A 71 8.35 -21.69 1.70
N ALA A 72 8.26 -20.55 2.33
CA ALA A 72 8.15 -20.44 3.77
C ALA A 72 6.88 -19.69 4.15
N GLY A 73 5.89 -20.38 4.69
CA GLY A 73 4.64 -19.77 5.14
C GLY A 73 4.82 -18.76 6.27
N ALA A 74 3.72 -18.13 6.68
CA ALA A 74 3.71 -17.21 7.82
C ALA A 74 4.23 -17.93 9.08
N GLY A 75 5.07 -17.27 9.88
CA GLY A 75 5.54 -17.80 11.18
C GLY A 75 6.45 -19.02 11.10
N THR A 76 6.94 -19.46 9.93
CA THR A 76 7.80 -20.64 9.77
C THR A 76 9.30 -20.36 9.93
N GLY A 77 9.68 -19.10 10.21
CA GLY A 77 11.07 -18.74 10.46
C GLY A 77 11.89 -18.38 9.23
N LYS A 78 11.28 -17.76 8.17
CA LYS A 78 11.93 -17.25 6.96
C LYS A 78 13.27 -16.54 7.23
N THR A 79 13.22 -15.47 7.98
CA THR A 79 14.38 -14.64 8.31
C THR A 79 15.43 -15.40 9.12
N ARG A 80 14.99 -16.32 10.01
CA ARG A 80 15.90 -17.19 10.77
C ARG A 80 16.70 -18.10 9.85
N VAL A 81 16.04 -18.78 8.90
CA VAL A 81 16.71 -19.65 7.95
C VAL A 81 17.72 -18.87 7.13
N LEU A 82 17.37 -17.67 6.64
CA LEU A 82 18.24 -16.84 5.82
C LEU A 82 19.47 -16.35 6.61
N THR A 83 19.27 -15.86 7.84
CA THR A 83 20.35 -15.39 8.71
C THR A 83 21.29 -16.52 9.14
N VAL A 84 20.74 -17.67 9.50
CA VAL A 84 21.54 -18.85 9.89
C VAL A 84 22.28 -19.42 8.68
N ARG A 85 21.68 -19.41 7.49
CA ARG A 85 22.34 -19.81 6.24
C ARG A 85 23.56 -18.92 5.92
N ILE A 86 23.42 -17.58 6.05
CA ILE A 86 24.56 -16.66 5.90
C ILE A 86 25.65 -17.01 6.92
N ALA A 87 25.28 -17.16 8.18
CA ALA A 87 26.21 -17.53 9.22
C ALA A 87 26.92 -18.88 8.95
N HIS A 88 26.19 -19.86 8.43
CA HIS A 88 26.71 -21.17 8.07
C HIS A 88 27.72 -21.10 6.90
N ILE A 89 27.43 -20.31 5.84
CA ILE A 89 28.33 -20.06 4.72
C ILE A 89 29.66 -19.46 5.22
N LEU A 90 29.58 -18.50 6.14
CA LEU A 90 30.76 -17.83 6.71
C LEU A 90 31.54 -18.77 7.65
N ALA A 91 30.86 -19.46 8.57
CA ALA A 91 31.47 -20.37 9.54
C ALA A 91 32.14 -21.57 8.87
N THR A 92 31.56 -22.10 7.79
CA THR A 92 32.14 -23.20 7.01
C THR A 92 33.25 -22.76 6.04
N GLY A 93 33.52 -21.45 5.95
CA GLY A 93 34.54 -20.90 5.07
C GLY A 93 34.25 -21.02 3.57
N ARG A 94 32.98 -21.29 3.18
CA ARG A 94 32.55 -21.41 1.79
C ARG A 94 32.66 -20.07 1.02
N ALA A 95 32.48 -18.95 1.70
CA ALA A 95 32.63 -17.61 1.17
C ALA A 95 33.11 -16.62 2.22
N ARG A 96 33.71 -15.51 1.77
CA ARG A 96 34.05 -14.36 2.60
C ARG A 96 32.84 -13.41 2.64
N PRO A 97 32.75 -12.51 3.65
CA PRO A 97 31.68 -11.52 3.74
C PRO A 97 31.44 -10.70 2.45
N GLY A 98 32.51 -10.38 1.73
CA GLY A 98 32.45 -9.64 0.46
C GLY A 98 32.02 -10.45 -0.77
N ASP A 99 31.89 -11.78 -0.65
CA ASP A 99 31.50 -12.69 -1.72
C ASP A 99 30.01 -13.07 -1.65
N ILE A 100 29.29 -12.56 -0.62
CA ILE A 100 27.88 -12.82 -0.38
C ILE A 100 27.06 -11.59 -0.72
N LEU A 101 26.10 -11.72 -1.64
CA LEU A 101 25.05 -10.75 -1.90
C LEU A 101 23.80 -11.16 -1.12
N ALA A 102 23.33 -10.32 -0.21
CA ALA A 102 22.08 -10.54 0.53
C ALA A 102 21.17 -9.31 0.38
N VAL A 103 19.99 -9.52 -0.21
CA VAL A 103 19.05 -8.44 -0.50
C VAL A 103 17.71 -8.67 0.19
N THR A 104 17.15 -7.57 0.68
CA THR A 104 15.84 -7.50 1.33
C THR A 104 15.09 -6.24 0.90
N PHE A 105 13.81 -6.11 1.26
CA PHE A 105 12.96 -5.01 0.82
C PHE A 105 13.14 -3.71 1.62
N THR A 106 13.44 -3.81 2.93
CA THR A 106 13.47 -2.64 3.81
C THR A 106 14.82 -2.47 4.50
N ASN A 107 15.20 -1.22 4.75
CA ASN A 107 16.41 -0.91 5.51
C ASN A 107 16.35 -1.46 6.95
N LYS A 108 15.15 -1.57 7.54
CA LYS A 108 14.95 -2.17 8.86
C LYS A 108 15.31 -3.65 8.82
N ALA A 109 14.76 -4.42 7.87
CA ALA A 109 15.05 -5.84 7.71
C ALA A 109 16.53 -6.10 7.42
N ALA A 110 17.17 -5.23 6.61
CA ALA A 110 18.62 -5.33 6.35
C ALA A 110 19.46 -5.13 7.61
N ARG A 111 19.11 -4.15 8.46
CA ARG A 111 19.78 -3.91 9.74
C ARG A 111 19.60 -5.07 10.72
N GLU A 112 18.38 -5.57 10.84
CA GLU A 112 18.04 -6.70 11.71
C GLU A 112 18.75 -7.97 11.26
N MET A 113 18.76 -8.27 9.96
CA MET A 113 19.51 -9.39 9.39
C MET A 113 21.01 -9.28 9.71
N LYS A 114 21.58 -8.09 9.53
CA LYS A 114 22.99 -7.82 9.85
C LYS A 114 23.30 -8.05 11.32
N GLN A 115 22.44 -7.56 12.20
CA GLN A 115 22.58 -7.75 13.65
C GLN A 115 22.55 -9.24 14.02
N ARG A 116 21.52 -9.97 13.57
CA ARG A 116 21.35 -11.40 13.86
C ARG A 116 22.49 -12.27 13.35
N VAL A 117 23.02 -11.96 12.14
CA VAL A 117 24.21 -12.64 11.64
C VAL A 117 25.42 -12.35 12.54
N GLY A 118 25.57 -11.09 13.01
CA GLY A 118 26.64 -10.70 13.93
C GLY A 118 26.61 -11.41 15.27
N GLU A 119 25.43 -11.65 15.81
CA GLU A 119 25.23 -12.38 17.06
C GLU A 119 25.67 -13.84 16.92
N ILE A 120 25.48 -14.46 15.73
CA ILE A 120 25.84 -15.86 15.50
C ILE A 120 27.35 -16.02 15.22
N VAL A 121 27.93 -15.15 14.39
CA VAL A 121 29.31 -15.33 13.85
C VAL A 121 30.34 -14.50 14.64
N GLY A 122 29.89 -13.59 15.51
CA GLY A 122 30.76 -12.63 16.24
C GLY A 122 31.43 -11.63 15.29
N GLY A 123 31.56 -10.37 15.61
CA GLY A 123 32.30 -9.25 14.99
C GLY A 123 32.61 -9.18 13.49
N VAL A 124 32.46 -10.27 12.74
CA VAL A 124 32.83 -10.39 11.31
C VAL A 124 31.86 -9.64 10.37
N VAL A 125 30.72 -9.18 10.89
CA VAL A 125 29.59 -8.63 10.12
C VAL A 125 29.81 -7.22 9.60
N GLU A 126 30.72 -6.47 10.21
CA GLU A 126 31.10 -5.14 9.72
C GLU A 126 31.64 -5.17 8.28
N GLY A 127 32.15 -6.35 7.84
CA GLY A 127 32.69 -6.60 6.51
C GLY A 127 31.70 -7.05 5.44
N MET A 128 30.37 -7.00 5.63
CA MET A 128 29.38 -7.38 4.61
C MET A 128 28.88 -6.16 3.79
N PRO A 129 29.63 -5.71 2.79
CA PRO A 129 29.27 -4.51 2.02
C PRO A 129 28.07 -4.71 1.12
N TRP A 130 27.68 -5.95 0.81
CA TRP A 130 26.65 -6.34 -0.13
C TRP A 130 25.38 -6.92 0.55
N LEU A 131 25.19 -6.59 1.84
CA LEU A 131 23.95 -6.81 2.55
C LEU A 131 23.19 -5.49 2.62
N GLY A 132 21.97 -5.44 2.06
CA GLY A 132 21.15 -4.22 2.00
C GLY A 132 19.88 -4.41 1.19
N THR A 133 19.24 -3.27 0.86
CA THR A 133 18.08 -3.28 -0.07
C THR A 133 18.55 -3.31 -1.52
N PHE A 134 17.70 -3.76 -2.45
CA PHE A 134 17.98 -3.73 -3.88
C PHE A 134 18.54 -2.38 -4.35
N HIS A 135 17.86 -1.29 -3.98
CA HIS A 135 18.26 0.07 -4.36
C HIS A 135 19.62 0.47 -3.75
N SER A 136 19.86 0.16 -2.47
CA SER A 136 21.12 0.51 -1.82
C SER A 136 22.33 -0.22 -2.43
N ILE A 137 22.14 -1.45 -2.86
CA ILE A 137 23.15 -2.22 -3.59
C ILE A 137 23.30 -1.67 -5.01
N GLY A 138 22.18 -1.35 -5.68
CA GLY A 138 22.17 -0.72 -7.00
C GLY A 138 22.96 0.58 -7.03
N VAL A 139 22.79 1.46 -6.04
CA VAL A 139 23.59 2.69 -5.89
C VAL A 139 25.08 2.39 -5.79
N LYS A 140 25.47 1.39 -4.98
CA LYS A 140 26.89 1.03 -4.80
C LYS A 140 27.54 0.54 -6.09
N ILE A 141 26.81 -0.22 -6.90
CA ILE A 141 27.27 -0.71 -8.20
C ILE A 141 27.36 0.45 -9.20
N LEU A 142 26.31 1.25 -9.32
CA LEU A 142 26.28 2.39 -10.24
C LEU A 142 27.38 3.42 -9.94
N ARG A 143 27.62 3.77 -8.67
CA ARG A 143 28.68 4.72 -8.34
C ARG A 143 30.07 4.25 -8.74
N ARG A 144 30.31 2.94 -8.74
CA ARG A 144 31.60 2.36 -9.20
C ARG A 144 31.76 2.36 -10.70
N HIS A 145 30.67 2.34 -11.44
CA HIS A 145 30.64 2.23 -12.90
C HIS A 145 29.85 3.35 -13.55
N ALA A 146 29.72 4.50 -12.87
CA ALA A 146 28.86 5.60 -13.28
C ALA A 146 29.18 6.09 -14.70
N GLU A 147 30.44 6.22 -15.06
CA GLU A 147 30.89 6.69 -16.37
C GLU A 147 30.41 5.80 -17.53
N LEU A 148 30.27 4.48 -17.30
CA LEU A 148 29.82 3.53 -18.31
C LEU A 148 28.33 3.67 -18.66
N VAL A 149 27.57 4.33 -17.78
CA VAL A 149 26.15 4.65 -18.02
C VAL A 149 25.89 6.13 -18.31
N GLY A 150 26.98 6.92 -18.46
CA GLY A 150 26.92 8.35 -18.76
C GLY A 150 26.60 9.23 -17.55
N LEU A 151 26.95 8.79 -16.35
CA LEU A 151 26.84 9.50 -15.08
C LEU A 151 28.23 9.75 -14.47
N LYS A 152 28.31 10.67 -13.52
CA LYS A 152 29.50 10.82 -12.67
C LYS A 152 29.27 10.07 -11.34
N PRO A 153 30.32 9.63 -10.62
CA PRO A 153 30.19 8.88 -9.36
C PRO A 153 29.42 9.60 -8.25
N ASP A 154 29.38 10.91 -8.28
CA ASP A 154 28.70 11.81 -7.34
C ASP A 154 27.25 12.14 -7.70
N PHE A 155 26.62 11.37 -8.59
CA PHE A 155 25.25 11.62 -9.04
C PHE A 155 24.26 11.78 -7.88
N THR A 156 23.29 12.68 -8.08
CA THR A 156 22.19 12.94 -7.15
C THR A 156 21.04 11.96 -7.38
N ILE A 157 20.41 11.49 -6.30
CA ILE A 157 19.18 10.68 -6.37
C ILE A 157 18.02 11.63 -6.10
N LEU A 158 17.15 11.80 -7.09
CA LEU A 158 15.97 12.66 -6.98
C LEU A 158 14.88 11.97 -6.17
N ASP A 159 14.24 12.72 -5.31
CA ASP A 159 12.99 12.33 -4.69
C ASP A 159 11.78 12.54 -5.63
N VAL A 160 10.60 12.10 -5.19
CA VAL A 160 9.37 12.19 -5.99
C VAL A 160 8.98 13.65 -6.29
N ASP A 161 9.22 14.57 -5.38
CA ASP A 161 8.87 15.98 -5.57
C ASP A 161 9.80 16.64 -6.58
N ASP A 162 11.08 16.33 -6.56
CA ASP A 162 12.06 16.79 -7.54
C ASP A 162 11.77 16.20 -8.93
N GLN A 163 11.40 14.92 -8.99
CA GLN A 163 10.96 14.25 -10.21
C GLN A 163 9.75 14.96 -10.82
N ILE A 164 8.69 15.19 -10.04
CA ILE A 164 7.49 15.89 -10.50
C ILE A 164 7.81 17.31 -10.96
N ARG A 165 8.68 18.02 -10.22
CA ARG A 165 9.09 19.39 -10.56
C ARG A 165 9.84 19.45 -11.89
N LEU A 166 10.70 18.45 -12.16
CA LEU A 166 11.41 18.32 -13.42
C LEU A 166 10.44 18.02 -14.58
N LEU A 167 9.51 17.08 -14.37
CA LEU A 167 8.49 16.70 -15.37
C LEU A 167 7.55 17.88 -15.70
N LYS A 168 7.17 18.72 -14.73
CA LYS A 168 6.40 19.95 -14.98
C LYS A 168 7.10 20.88 -15.96
N ARG A 169 8.39 21.11 -15.75
CA ARG A 169 9.19 21.95 -16.68
C ARG A 169 9.25 21.36 -18.09
N LEU A 170 9.30 20.02 -18.21
CA LEU A 170 9.27 19.36 -19.52
C LEU A 170 7.90 19.49 -20.20
N LEU A 171 6.80 19.39 -19.45
CA LEU A 171 5.45 19.62 -19.97
C LEU A 171 5.29 21.07 -20.47
N GLU A 172 5.76 22.05 -19.71
CA GLU A 172 5.78 23.48 -20.09
C GLU A 172 6.58 23.68 -21.39
N ALA A 173 7.79 23.11 -21.51
CA ALA A 173 8.62 23.21 -22.69
C ALA A 173 7.98 22.61 -23.94
N GLU A 174 7.17 21.57 -23.81
CA GLU A 174 6.44 20.90 -24.88
C GLU A 174 5.04 21.50 -25.13
N ASN A 175 4.69 22.62 -24.49
CA ASN A 175 3.39 23.30 -24.53
C ASN A 175 2.23 22.32 -24.25
N ILE A 176 2.39 21.46 -23.21
CA ILE A 176 1.37 20.54 -22.76
C ILE A 176 0.67 21.13 -21.54
N ASP A 177 -0.66 21.19 -21.58
CA ASP A 177 -1.47 21.70 -20.48
C ASP A 177 -1.40 20.73 -19.27
N GLU A 178 -0.74 21.16 -18.19
CA GLU A 178 -0.60 20.39 -16.95
C GLU A 178 -1.94 20.10 -16.28
N LYS A 179 -2.98 20.93 -16.46
CA LYS A 179 -4.31 20.69 -15.91
C LYS A 179 -4.96 19.48 -16.55
N ARG A 180 -4.74 19.29 -17.86
CA ARG A 180 -5.27 18.16 -18.61
C ARG A 180 -4.38 16.91 -18.46
N TRP A 181 -3.07 17.11 -18.37
CA TRP A 181 -2.05 16.05 -18.33
C TRP A 181 -1.08 16.28 -17.17
N PRO A 182 -1.47 15.94 -15.94
CA PRO A 182 -0.66 16.22 -14.76
C PRO A 182 0.70 15.54 -14.78
N ALA A 183 1.75 16.25 -14.38
CA ALA A 183 3.11 15.72 -14.29
C ALA A 183 3.20 14.48 -13.39
N ARG A 184 2.36 14.40 -12.35
CA ARG A 184 2.31 13.25 -11.43
C ARG A 184 1.84 11.97 -12.12
N VAL A 185 0.89 12.07 -13.05
CA VAL A 185 0.44 10.92 -13.85
C VAL A 185 1.58 10.45 -14.76
N LEU A 186 2.33 11.38 -15.36
CA LEU A 186 3.51 11.02 -16.15
C LEU A 186 4.59 10.37 -15.31
N ALA A 187 4.85 10.86 -14.09
CA ALA A 187 5.79 10.24 -13.16
C ALA A 187 5.39 8.79 -12.84
N MET A 188 4.11 8.53 -12.52
CA MET A 188 3.61 7.18 -12.27
C MET A 188 3.77 6.25 -13.47
N LEU A 189 3.52 6.73 -14.69
CA LEU A 189 3.72 5.94 -15.91
C LEU A 189 5.20 5.60 -16.12
N ILE A 190 6.09 6.57 -15.95
CA ILE A 190 7.55 6.37 -16.07
C ILE A 190 8.04 5.38 -15.02
N ASP A 191 7.61 5.52 -13.76
CA ASP A 191 7.95 4.57 -12.68
C ASP A 191 7.44 3.16 -13.01
N GLY A 192 6.22 3.02 -13.51
CA GLY A 192 5.66 1.75 -13.94
C GLY A 192 6.49 1.10 -15.05
N TRP A 193 6.96 1.86 -16.04
CA TRP A 193 7.83 1.35 -17.09
C TRP A 193 9.21 0.96 -16.55
N LYS A 194 9.81 1.77 -15.68
CA LYS A 194 11.10 1.47 -15.04
C LYS A 194 11.03 0.23 -14.14
N ASN A 195 9.95 0.05 -13.39
CA ASN A 195 9.72 -1.13 -12.56
C ASN A 195 9.57 -2.42 -13.38
N ARG A 196 9.16 -2.29 -14.66
CA ARG A 196 9.18 -3.40 -15.63
C ARG A 196 10.52 -3.54 -16.38
N GLY A 197 11.51 -2.74 -16.05
CA GLY A 197 12.84 -2.76 -16.67
C GLY A 197 12.86 -2.23 -18.10
N LEU A 198 11.89 -1.36 -18.48
CA LEU A 198 11.74 -0.80 -19.81
C LEU A 198 12.41 0.57 -19.91
N THR A 199 13.38 0.67 -20.81
CA THR A 199 13.89 1.98 -21.27
C THR A 199 12.87 2.66 -22.17
N ALA A 200 13.02 3.95 -22.42
CA ALA A 200 12.10 4.71 -23.27
C ALA A 200 11.93 4.11 -24.66
N ASP A 201 12.95 3.43 -25.21
CA ASP A 201 12.89 2.77 -26.53
C ASP A 201 12.19 1.42 -26.50
N GLN A 202 11.96 0.84 -25.33
CA GLN A 202 11.37 -0.47 -25.14
C GLN A 202 9.88 -0.40 -24.73
N VAL A 203 9.36 0.78 -24.40
CA VAL A 203 7.96 0.97 -24.01
C VAL A 203 7.06 0.70 -25.22
N PRO A 204 6.01 -0.15 -25.09
CA PRO A 204 5.06 -0.42 -26.16
C PRO A 204 4.37 0.87 -26.62
N PRO A 205 4.26 1.11 -27.95
CA PRO A 205 3.69 2.36 -28.47
C PRO A 205 2.24 2.62 -27.99
N GLY A 206 1.44 1.58 -27.78
CA GLY A 206 0.06 1.68 -27.31
C GLY A 206 -0.04 2.26 -25.89
N GLU A 207 0.87 1.87 -25.00
CA GLU A 207 0.92 2.40 -23.63
C GLU A 207 1.38 3.86 -23.60
N ALA A 208 2.39 4.18 -24.40
CA ALA A 208 2.90 5.55 -24.51
C ALA A 208 1.87 6.53 -25.13
N ALA A 209 0.93 6.01 -25.95
CA ALA A 209 -0.13 6.79 -26.58
C ALA A 209 -1.17 7.31 -25.55
N ALA A 210 -1.29 6.68 -24.41
CA ALA A 210 -2.27 7.04 -23.37
C ALA A 210 -2.04 8.45 -22.76
N PHE A 211 -0.80 8.96 -22.79
CA PHE A 211 -0.46 10.27 -22.22
C PHE A 211 -0.21 11.35 -23.29
N ALA A 212 -0.80 12.53 -23.11
CA ALA A 212 -0.61 13.74 -23.94
C ALA A 212 -0.71 13.48 -25.46
N ASN A 213 -1.75 12.72 -25.87
CA ASN A 213 -2.01 12.37 -27.28
C ASN A 213 -0.81 11.69 -27.96
N GLY A 214 -0.15 10.76 -27.25
CA GLY A 214 0.98 9.99 -27.77
C GLY A 214 2.36 10.60 -27.48
N LYS A 215 2.45 11.68 -26.73
CA LYS A 215 3.75 12.31 -26.39
C LYS A 215 4.47 11.64 -25.20
N GLY A 216 3.86 10.68 -24.51
CA GLY A 216 4.44 10.03 -23.33
C GLY A 216 5.86 9.51 -23.53
N LEU A 217 6.11 8.84 -24.64
CA LEU A 217 7.44 8.32 -25.00
C LEU A 217 8.47 9.45 -25.22
N LYS A 218 8.07 10.50 -25.93
CA LYS A 218 8.94 11.68 -26.17
C LYS A 218 9.33 12.34 -24.86
N LEU A 219 8.37 12.47 -23.94
CA LEU A 219 8.59 13.05 -22.62
C LEU A 219 9.49 12.16 -21.75
N TYR A 220 9.32 10.84 -21.80
CA TYR A 220 10.20 9.93 -21.08
C TYR A 220 11.65 10.03 -21.59
N LYS A 221 11.87 10.08 -22.91
CA LYS A 221 13.21 10.30 -23.49
C LYS A 221 13.82 11.63 -23.03
N ALA A 222 13.05 12.71 -23.15
CA ALA A 222 13.50 14.04 -22.72
C ALA A 222 13.80 14.09 -21.21
N TYR A 223 13.02 13.37 -20.40
CA TYR A 223 13.25 13.23 -18.97
C TYR A 223 14.58 12.54 -18.68
N GLN A 224 14.86 11.41 -19.32
CA GLN A 224 16.12 10.68 -19.17
C GLN A 224 17.34 11.47 -19.66
N GLU A 225 17.21 12.19 -20.78
CA GLU A 225 18.27 13.07 -21.25
C GLU A 225 18.54 14.21 -20.24
N ARG A 226 17.48 14.78 -19.66
CA ARG A 226 17.62 15.84 -18.66
C ARG A 226 18.27 15.34 -17.39
N LEU A 227 17.93 14.14 -16.91
CA LEU A 227 18.58 13.51 -15.76
C LEU A 227 20.08 13.36 -15.96
N LYS A 228 20.53 12.92 -17.15
CA LYS A 228 21.95 12.82 -17.49
C LYS A 228 22.65 14.17 -17.46
N VAL A 229 22.03 15.22 -18.02
CA VAL A 229 22.58 16.60 -17.97
C VAL A 229 22.73 17.10 -16.54
N LEU A 230 21.80 16.75 -15.67
CA LEU A 230 21.82 17.14 -14.24
C LEU A 230 22.74 16.26 -13.39
N ASN A 231 23.35 15.21 -13.97
CA ASN A 231 24.04 14.14 -13.22
C ASN A 231 23.15 13.59 -12.11
N ALA A 232 21.90 13.23 -12.43
CA ALA A 232 20.90 12.76 -11.51
C ALA A 232 20.25 11.45 -12.00
N VAL A 233 19.69 10.72 -11.06
CA VAL A 233 18.88 9.52 -11.28
C VAL A 233 17.67 9.57 -10.36
N ASP A 234 16.55 8.96 -10.73
CA ASP A 234 15.46 8.68 -9.81
C ASP A 234 15.56 7.26 -9.22
N PHE A 235 14.61 6.90 -8.34
CA PHE A 235 14.63 5.59 -7.71
C PHE A 235 14.52 4.42 -8.71
N GLY A 236 13.69 4.56 -9.75
CA GLY A 236 13.55 3.54 -10.80
C GLY A 236 14.83 3.34 -11.60
N ASP A 237 15.58 4.42 -11.85
CA ASP A 237 16.86 4.38 -12.56
C ASP A 237 17.92 3.59 -11.81
N LEU A 238 17.88 3.54 -10.47
CA LEU A 238 18.85 2.81 -9.67
C LEU A 238 18.93 1.33 -10.06
N LEU A 239 17.83 0.74 -10.52
CA LEU A 239 17.79 -0.64 -11.00
C LEU A 239 17.85 -0.70 -12.52
N LEU A 240 17.13 0.17 -13.22
CA LEU A 240 17.11 0.18 -14.68
C LEU A 240 18.51 0.39 -15.28
N GLU A 241 19.27 1.37 -14.76
CA GLU A 241 20.63 1.64 -15.23
C GLU A 241 21.61 0.51 -14.85
N ASN A 242 21.40 -0.19 -13.72
CA ASN A 242 22.14 -1.42 -13.42
C ASN A 242 21.87 -2.53 -14.43
N ILE A 243 20.58 -2.74 -14.80
CA ILE A 243 20.21 -3.74 -15.81
C ILE A 243 20.84 -3.37 -17.16
N ARG A 244 20.80 -2.09 -17.54
CA ARG A 244 21.44 -1.59 -18.75
C ARG A 244 22.94 -1.80 -18.72
N LEU A 245 23.62 -1.42 -17.62
CA LEU A 245 25.05 -1.63 -17.39
C LEU A 245 25.43 -3.10 -17.59
N PHE A 246 24.71 -4.03 -17.00
CA PHE A 246 24.98 -5.45 -17.09
C PHE A 246 24.72 -6.04 -18.49
N ARG A 247 23.75 -5.49 -19.23
CA ARG A 247 23.44 -5.91 -20.61
C ARG A 247 24.44 -5.38 -21.62
N GLU A 248 24.90 -4.13 -21.45
CA GLU A 248 25.81 -3.46 -22.37
C GLU A 248 27.26 -3.79 -22.07
N GLN A 249 27.64 -3.95 -20.79
CA GLN A 249 29.00 -4.17 -20.33
C GLN A 249 29.18 -5.59 -19.76
N ALA A 250 29.36 -6.56 -20.65
CA ALA A 250 29.49 -7.98 -20.29
C ALA A 250 30.67 -8.25 -19.31
N GLU A 251 31.73 -7.44 -19.35
CA GLU A 251 32.85 -7.57 -18.44
C GLU A 251 32.48 -7.20 -17.00
N VAL A 252 31.73 -6.11 -16.83
CA VAL A 252 31.23 -5.70 -15.51
C VAL A 252 30.31 -6.79 -14.95
N LEU A 253 29.41 -7.32 -15.78
CA LEU A 253 28.53 -8.41 -15.36
C LEU A 253 29.34 -9.63 -14.91
N ARG A 254 30.32 -10.07 -15.68
CA ARG A 254 31.20 -11.21 -15.32
C ARG A 254 31.94 -10.97 -14.01
N GLN A 255 32.41 -9.73 -13.78
CA GLN A 255 33.08 -9.36 -12.52
C GLN A 255 32.16 -9.58 -11.30
N TYR A 256 30.89 -9.14 -11.36
CA TYR A 256 29.94 -9.33 -10.26
C TYR A 256 29.45 -10.77 -10.16
N GLN A 257 29.26 -11.46 -11.28
CA GLN A 257 28.99 -12.89 -11.28
C GLN A 257 30.09 -13.71 -10.61
N ALA A 258 31.36 -13.41 -10.87
CA ALA A 258 32.49 -14.07 -10.22
C ALA A 258 32.62 -13.70 -8.74
N ARG A 259 32.31 -12.45 -8.41
CA ARG A 259 32.38 -11.95 -7.02
C ARG A 259 31.34 -12.57 -6.14
N PHE A 260 30.06 -12.56 -6.54
CA PHE A 260 28.97 -13.09 -5.75
C PHE A 260 28.88 -14.61 -5.86
N LYS A 261 29.57 -15.30 -4.94
CA LYS A 261 29.52 -16.77 -4.88
C LYS A 261 28.19 -17.28 -4.35
N PHE A 262 27.54 -16.48 -3.49
CA PHE A 262 26.22 -16.73 -2.94
C PHE A 262 25.33 -15.51 -3.09
N ILE A 263 24.12 -15.73 -3.54
CA ILE A 263 23.05 -14.71 -3.65
C ILE A 263 21.90 -15.16 -2.78
N LEU A 264 21.49 -14.32 -1.83
CA LEU A 264 20.39 -14.59 -0.91
C LEU A 264 19.35 -13.49 -1.05
N VAL A 265 18.09 -13.87 -1.18
CA VAL A 265 16.98 -12.95 -1.41
C VAL A 265 15.89 -13.24 -0.39
N ASP A 266 15.51 -12.22 0.37
CA ASP A 266 14.36 -12.26 1.27
C ASP A 266 13.11 -11.70 0.60
N GLU A 267 11.93 -12.15 1.02
CA GLU A 267 10.61 -11.71 0.51
C GLU A 267 10.53 -11.73 -1.03
N TYR A 268 11.01 -12.80 -1.65
CA TYR A 268 11.14 -12.89 -3.11
C TYR A 268 9.83 -12.66 -3.88
N GLN A 269 8.68 -12.97 -3.31
CA GLN A 269 7.35 -12.74 -3.87
C GLN A 269 6.98 -11.26 -4.05
N ASP A 270 7.68 -10.34 -3.38
CA ASP A 270 7.43 -8.89 -3.49
C ASP A 270 8.31 -8.23 -4.56
N THR A 271 9.11 -9.01 -5.30
CA THR A 271 9.99 -8.47 -6.33
C THR A 271 9.20 -8.00 -7.55
N ASN A 272 9.56 -6.80 -8.05
CA ASN A 272 9.09 -6.33 -9.35
C ASN A 272 9.95 -6.90 -10.50
N VAL A 273 9.52 -6.69 -11.74
CA VAL A 273 10.22 -7.22 -12.93
C VAL A 273 11.66 -6.72 -13.02
N ALA A 274 11.94 -5.45 -12.70
CA ALA A 274 13.30 -4.92 -12.75
C ALA A 274 14.21 -5.59 -11.72
N GLN A 275 13.73 -5.81 -10.48
CA GLN A 275 14.48 -6.55 -9.45
C GLN A 275 14.72 -8.01 -9.84
N TYR A 276 13.70 -8.66 -10.39
CA TYR A 276 13.81 -10.00 -10.93
C TYR A 276 14.84 -10.08 -12.07
N LEU A 277 14.80 -9.19 -13.06
CA LEU A 277 15.75 -9.14 -14.16
C LEU A 277 17.18 -8.89 -13.67
N TRP A 278 17.35 -8.01 -12.69
CA TRP A 278 18.64 -7.73 -12.08
C TRP A 278 19.22 -8.96 -11.38
N LEU A 279 18.42 -9.68 -10.59
CA LEU A 279 18.83 -10.95 -9.94
C LEU A 279 19.16 -12.01 -10.99
N ARG A 280 18.33 -12.14 -12.01
CA ARG A 280 18.50 -13.14 -13.06
C ARG A 280 19.81 -12.92 -13.83
N LEU A 281 20.18 -11.68 -14.16
CA LEU A 281 21.45 -11.35 -14.78
C LEU A 281 22.64 -11.76 -13.90
N LEU A 282 22.59 -11.50 -12.61
CA LEU A 282 23.65 -11.86 -11.67
C LEU A 282 23.76 -13.38 -11.42
N ALA A 283 22.64 -14.09 -11.46
CA ALA A 283 22.57 -15.51 -11.19
C ALA A 283 22.69 -16.41 -12.45
N GLN A 284 22.65 -15.85 -13.66
CA GLN A 284 22.83 -16.60 -14.90
C GLN A 284 24.31 -17.02 -15.11
N ARG A 285 24.51 -18.14 -15.82
CA ARG A 285 25.81 -18.58 -16.26
C ARG A 285 26.31 -17.71 -17.42
N THR A 286 27.57 -17.36 -17.44
CA THR A 286 28.20 -16.54 -18.48
C THR A 286 28.16 -17.24 -19.86
N ALA A 287 28.26 -18.59 -19.91
CA ALA A 287 28.19 -19.38 -21.11
C ALA A 287 26.82 -19.32 -21.83
N ALA A 288 25.72 -19.27 -21.11
CA ALA A 288 24.37 -19.26 -21.70
C ALA A 288 24.03 -17.98 -22.49
N ILE A 289 24.72 -16.87 -22.21
CA ILE A 289 24.55 -15.59 -22.94
C ILE A 289 25.36 -15.61 -24.26
N ALA A 290 26.53 -16.22 -24.26
CA ALA A 290 27.37 -16.37 -25.44
C ALA A 290 26.73 -17.34 -26.45
N ASP A 291 26.26 -18.51 -25.99
CA ASP A 291 25.63 -19.53 -26.87
C ASP A 291 24.33 -19.03 -27.52
N ARG A 292 23.53 -18.19 -26.86
CA ARG A 292 22.33 -17.59 -27.50
C ARG A 292 22.63 -16.53 -28.55
N ARG A 293 23.75 -15.81 -28.42
CA ARG A 293 24.20 -14.87 -29.46
C ARG A 293 24.86 -15.58 -30.65
N GLU A 294 25.47 -16.71 -30.41
CA GLU A 294 26.11 -17.54 -31.43
C GLU A 294 25.11 -18.41 -32.19
N ALA A 295 24.11 -18.98 -31.49
CA ALA A 295 22.99 -19.70 -32.11
C ALA A 295 22.07 -18.79 -32.95
N ALA A 296 22.04 -17.49 -32.68
CA ALA A 296 21.29 -16.52 -33.49
C ALA A 296 22.09 -16.06 -34.72
N ARG A 297 23.37 -16.43 -34.85
CA ARG A 297 24.26 -16.00 -35.96
C ARG A 297 24.63 -17.08 -36.96
N THR A 298 24.36 -18.35 -36.70
CA THR A 298 24.72 -19.44 -37.62
C THR A 298 23.58 -20.43 -37.81
N PRO A 299 22.94 -20.45 -39.01
CA PRO A 299 22.22 -21.62 -39.48
C PRO A 299 23.17 -22.51 -40.26
N SER A 300 23.76 -23.55 -39.67
CA SER A 300 24.32 -24.63 -40.45
C SER A 300 24.41 -25.94 -39.66
N PRO A 301 23.92 -27.03 -40.22
CA PRO A 301 24.01 -28.34 -39.61
C PRO A 301 25.27 -29.06 -40.15
N LEU A 302 26.26 -29.25 -39.33
CA LEU A 302 27.25 -30.32 -39.55
C LEU A 302 27.68 -30.93 -38.23
N VAL A 303 27.32 -32.19 -38.12
CA VAL A 303 27.76 -33.18 -37.15
C VAL A 303 29.26 -33.18 -37.00
N ALA A 304 29.77 -33.05 -35.80
CA ALA A 304 31.10 -33.50 -35.42
C ALA A 304 31.00 -34.28 -34.10
N GLU A 305 31.06 -35.59 -34.22
CA GLU A 305 31.35 -36.51 -33.12
C GLU A 305 32.77 -36.23 -32.60
N GLY A 306 32.86 -35.84 -31.37
CA GLY A 306 34.12 -35.64 -30.65
C GLY A 306 33.83 -35.30 -29.19
N GLY A 307 33.68 -36.34 -28.36
CA GLY A 307 33.45 -36.21 -26.93
C GLY A 307 34.59 -35.49 -26.21
N SER A 308 34.44 -34.22 -25.96
CA SER A 308 35.05 -33.58 -24.79
C SER A 308 33.93 -33.43 -23.76
N GLU A 309 34.09 -34.13 -22.65
CA GLU A 309 33.28 -33.89 -21.45
C GLU A 309 33.33 -32.38 -21.15
N ARG A 310 32.32 -31.62 -21.59
CA ARG A 310 32.12 -30.26 -21.12
C ARG A 310 31.88 -30.40 -19.59
N ARG A 311 32.91 -30.06 -18.81
CA ARG A 311 32.72 -29.86 -17.37
C ARG A 311 31.59 -28.85 -17.23
N GLU A 312 30.44 -29.33 -16.88
CA GLU A 312 29.29 -28.45 -16.51
C GLU A 312 29.77 -27.56 -15.37
N GLU A 313 29.93 -26.27 -15.64
CA GLU A 313 30.18 -25.32 -14.57
C GLU A 313 29.02 -25.42 -13.57
N PRO A 314 29.31 -25.47 -12.26
CA PRO A 314 28.27 -25.63 -11.24
C PRO A 314 27.23 -24.49 -11.33
N ALA A 315 25.99 -24.84 -11.12
CA ALA A 315 24.90 -23.87 -11.08
C ALA A 315 25.19 -22.79 -10.01
N LYS A 316 24.74 -21.55 -10.27
CA LYS A 316 24.94 -20.44 -9.33
C LYS A 316 24.21 -20.72 -8.02
N ASN A 317 24.86 -20.41 -6.89
CA ASN A 317 24.28 -20.58 -5.56
C ASN A 317 23.36 -19.39 -5.24
N ILE A 318 22.12 -19.45 -5.71
CA ILE A 318 21.07 -18.50 -5.38
C ILE A 318 20.06 -19.17 -4.43
N CYS A 319 19.73 -18.49 -3.33
CA CYS A 319 18.71 -18.93 -2.40
C CYS A 319 17.68 -17.82 -2.25
N CYS A 320 16.47 -18.03 -2.76
CA CYS A 320 15.35 -17.15 -2.60
C CYS A 320 14.42 -17.69 -1.53
N VAL A 321 14.04 -16.84 -0.57
CA VAL A 321 13.07 -17.15 0.47
C VAL A 321 11.84 -16.29 0.23
N GLY A 322 10.67 -16.90 0.23
CA GLY A 322 9.43 -16.18 -0.06
C GLY A 322 8.19 -16.95 0.33
N ASP A 323 7.06 -16.25 0.22
CA ASP A 323 5.72 -16.73 0.52
C ASP A 323 4.72 -16.16 -0.48
N ASP A 324 4.32 -16.96 -1.46
CA ASP A 324 3.33 -16.56 -2.48
C ASP A 324 2.00 -16.11 -1.85
N ASP A 325 1.61 -16.68 -0.70
CA ASP A 325 0.40 -16.29 0.05
C ASP A 325 0.54 -14.94 0.79
N GLN A 326 1.73 -14.33 0.82
CA GLN A 326 1.98 -13.01 1.40
C GLN A 326 2.41 -11.97 0.36
N SER A 327 2.16 -12.18 -0.93
CA SER A 327 2.37 -11.18 -1.98
C SER A 327 1.23 -10.16 -1.96
N ILE A 328 1.47 -8.98 -1.37
CA ILE A 328 0.49 -7.91 -1.12
C ILE A 328 0.95 -6.54 -1.63
N TYR A 329 1.94 -6.50 -2.52
CA TYR A 329 2.49 -5.26 -3.09
C TYR A 329 2.34 -5.18 -4.60
N GLY A 330 1.30 -5.84 -5.18
CA GLY A 330 0.98 -5.76 -6.60
C GLY A 330 0.77 -4.32 -7.07
N TRP A 331 0.14 -3.48 -6.25
CA TRP A 331 -0.03 -2.05 -6.50
C TRP A 331 1.30 -1.25 -6.59
N ARG A 332 2.43 -1.80 -6.09
CA ARG A 332 3.80 -1.29 -6.28
C ARG A 332 4.55 -1.96 -7.42
N GLY A 333 3.87 -2.78 -8.22
CA GLY A 333 4.46 -3.51 -9.33
C GLY A 333 5.17 -4.81 -8.94
N ALA A 334 4.91 -5.35 -7.74
CA ALA A 334 5.33 -6.70 -7.39
C ALA A 334 4.58 -7.72 -8.26
N GLU A 335 5.28 -8.73 -8.73
CA GLU A 335 4.71 -9.81 -9.53
C GLU A 335 4.90 -11.16 -8.85
N VAL A 336 3.78 -11.73 -8.38
CA VAL A 336 3.80 -13.07 -7.77
C VAL A 336 4.32 -14.15 -8.72
N ASP A 337 4.15 -13.95 -10.01
CA ASP A 337 4.67 -14.83 -11.06
C ASP A 337 6.18 -15.05 -10.97
N ASN A 338 6.93 -14.13 -10.39
CA ASN A 338 8.37 -14.28 -10.23
C ASN A 338 8.75 -15.48 -9.35
N ILE A 339 7.99 -15.69 -8.25
CA ILE A 339 8.23 -16.86 -7.39
C ILE A 339 7.63 -18.13 -8.01
N LEU A 340 6.50 -18.03 -8.70
CA LEU A 340 5.84 -19.17 -9.34
C LEU A 340 6.70 -19.78 -10.47
N ARG A 341 7.50 -18.96 -11.17
CA ARG A 341 8.35 -19.38 -12.28
C ARG A 341 9.77 -19.75 -11.89
N PHE A 342 10.11 -19.80 -10.59
CA PHE A 342 11.49 -19.97 -10.14
C PHE A 342 12.16 -21.23 -10.68
N GLU A 343 11.48 -22.39 -10.63
CA GLU A 343 12.03 -23.66 -11.15
C GLU A 343 12.28 -23.64 -12.67
N HIS A 344 11.42 -22.93 -13.42
CA HIS A 344 11.60 -22.74 -14.85
C HIS A 344 12.81 -21.83 -15.15
N ASP A 345 12.99 -20.77 -14.35
CA ASP A 345 14.05 -19.78 -14.57
C ASP A 345 15.43 -20.24 -14.07
N PHE A 346 15.45 -21.12 -13.10
CA PHE A 346 16.64 -21.73 -12.50
C PHE A 346 16.55 -23.26 -12.58
N PRO A 347 16.83 -23.87 -13.75
CA PRO A 347 16.75 -25.31 -13.91
C PRO A 347 17.62 -26.05 -12.89
N GLY A 348 17.08 -27.11 -12.29
CA GLY A 348 17.72 -27.87 -11.22
C GLY A 348 17.57 -27.23 -9.85
N ALA A 349 16.69 -26.24 -9.72
CA ALA A 349 16.35 -25.66 -8.43
C ALA A 349 15.71 -26.69 -7.49
N VAL A 350 16.08 -26.61 -6.21
CA VAL A 350 15.46 -27.40 -5.16
C VAL A 350 14.47 -26.53 -4.41
N VAL A 351 13.23 -27.00 -4.33
CA VAL A 351 12.17 -26.32 -3.59
C VAL A 351 12.03 -26.96 -2.20
N ILE A 352 12.29 -26.19 -1.16
CA ILE A 352 12.16 -26.61 0.23
C ILE A 352 10.95 -25.90 0.83
N ARG A 353 9.98 -26.64 1.35
CA ARG A 353 8.78 -26.10 1.96
C ARG A 353 8.93 -26.03 3.48
N LEU A 354 8.77 -24.83 4.04
CA LEU A 354 8.69 -24.64 5.48
C LEU A 354 7.23 -24.51 5.86
N GLU A 355 6.65 -25.57 6.39
CA GLU A 355 5.22 -25.66 6.70
C GLU A 355 4.93 -25.62 8.21
N ARG A 356 5.95 -25.85 9.04
CA ARG A 356 5.78 -25.80 10.49
C ARG A 356 5.79 -24.35 10.98
N ASN A 357 4.64 -23.90 11.44
CA ASN A 357 4.44 -22.58 12.03
C ASN A 357 4.77 -22.60 13.51
N TYR A 358 5.43 -21.56 14.01
CA TYR A 358 5.84 -21.34 15.40
C TYR A 358 5.25 -20.05 15.99
N ARG A 359 4.33 -19.41 15.29
CA ARG A 359 3.76 -18.13 15.67
C ARG A 359 2.36 -18.27 16.21
N SER A 360 1.47 -18.86 15.44
CA SER A 360 0.03 -18.82 15.66
C SER A 360 -0.51 -20.14 16.17
N THR A 361 -1.53 -20.07 17.02
CA THR A 361 -2.28 -21.24 17.49
C THR A 361 -3.02 -21.96 16.36
N GLY A 362 -3.46 -23.18 16.61
CA GLY A 362 -4.04 -24.08 15.62
C GLY A 362 -5.32 -23.52 14.97
N HIS A 363 -6.21 -22.89 15.74
CA HIS A 363 -7.45 -22.30 15.20
C HIS A 363 -7.19 -21.12 14.25
N ILE A 364 -6.27 -20.23 14.61
CA ILE A 364 -5.88 -19.10 13.75
C ILE A 364 -5.27 -19.61 12.44
N LEU A 365 -4.39 -20.60 12.55
CA LEU A 365 -3.71 -21.16 11.39
C LEU A 365 -4.67 -21.88 10.45
N ALA A 366 -5.63 -22.62 10.99
CA ALA A 366 -6.67 -23.30 10.20
C ALA A 366 -7.58 -22.30 9.48
N ALA A 367 -8.00 -21.24 10.17
CA ALA A 367 -8.79 -20.16 9.58
C ALA A 367 -8.04 -19.47 8.44
N ALA A 368 -6.79 -19.08 8.66
CA ALA A 368 -5.97 -18.43 7.65
C ALA A 368 -5.66 -19.33 6.44
N SER A 369 -5.41 -20.64 6.69
CA SER A 369 -5.13 -21.62 5.64
C SER A 369 -6.36 -21.91 4.78
N HIS A 370 -7.54 -21.99 5.39
CA HIS A 370 -8.80 -22.21 4.67
C HIS A 370 -9.16 -21.00 3.79
N LEU A 371 -9.03 -19.79 4.34
CA LEU A 371 -9.27 -18.55 3.60
C LEU A 371 -8.39 -18.48 2.35
N ILE A 372 -7.07 -18.66 2.50
CA ILE A 372 -6.15 -18.49 1.37
C ILE A 372 -6.26 -19.62 0.33
N ALA A 373 -6.84 -20.77 0.69
CA ALA A 373 -7.06 -21.89 -0.22
C ALA A 373 -8.05 -21.55 -1.36
N HIS A 374 -8.83 -20.48 -1.23
CA HIS A 374 -9.73 -20.00 -2.27
C HIS A 374 -9.02 -19.23 -3.41
N ASN A 375 -7.70 -18.93 -3.26
CA ASN A 375 -6.90 -18.41 -4.35
C ASN A 375 -6.45 -19.53 -5.28
N GLU A 376 -6.49 -19.28 -6.59
CA GLU A 376 -5.94 -20.17 -7.61
C GLU A 376 -4.44 -19.82 -7.87
N GLY A 377 -3.71 -20.75 -8.47
CA GLY A 377 -2.32 -20.52 -8.90
C GLY A 377 -1.30 -20.48 -7.77
N ARG A 378 -1.61 -21.02 -6.59
CA ARG A 378 -0.68 -21.15 -5.45
C ARG A 378 0.33 -22.28 -5.66
N LEU A 379 1.54 -22.12 -5.12
CA LEU A 379 2.56 -23.19 -5.10
C LEU A 379 2.22 -24.36 -4.16
N GLY A 380 1.15 -24.24 -3.40
CA GLY A 380 0.62 -25.29 -2.52
C GLY A 380 1.55 -25.59 -1.35
N LYS A 381 1.20 -25.06 -0.19
CA LYS A 381 1.77 -25.43 1.11
C LYS A 381 0.66 -25.53 2.13
N THR A 382 0.85 -26.39 3.12
CA THR A 382 -0.11 -26.57 4.20
C THR A 382 0.58 -26.25 5.52
N LEU A 383 0.20 -25.13 6.10
CA LEU A 383 0.76 -24.72 7.38
C LEU A 383 0.23 -25.64 8.49
N ARG A 384 1.13 -26.09 9.34
CA ARG A 384 0.84 -26.90 10.53
C ARG A 384 1.56 -26.32 11.73
N THR A 385 0.96 -26.49 12.90
CA THR A 385 1.59 -26.17 14.18
C THR A 385 1.54 -27.40 15.08
N ASP A 386 2.54 -27.53 15.92
CA ASP A 386 2.56 -28.51 17.01
C ASP A 386 2.08 -27.88 18.32
N ASP A 387 1.78 -26.56 18.31
CA ASP A 387 1.24 -25.85 19.45
C ASP A 387 -0.23 -26.20 19.68
N GLU A 388 -0.76 -25.78 20.83
CA GLU A 388 -2.17 -25.97 21.20
C GLU A 388 -3.10 -25.32 20.16
N LEU A 389 -4.33 -25.83 20.08
CA LEU A 389 -5.36 -25.26 19.22
C LEU A 389 -5.63 -23.79 19.56
N GLY A 390 -5.53 -23.43 20.85
CA GLY A 390 -5.74 -22.07 21.33
C GLY A 390 -7.21 -21.64 21.32
N GLU A 391 -7.44 -20.33 21.36
CA GLU A 391 -8.77 -19.75 21.23
C GLU A 391 -9.21 -19.76 19.76
N LYS A 392 -10.51 -19.96 19.50
CA LYS A 392 -11.11 -19.82 18.17
C LYS A 392 -10.98 -18.38 17.68
N VAL A 393 -11.05 -18.20 16.37
CA VAL A 393 -11.17 -16.87 15.77
C VAL A 393 -12.57 -16.33 16.06
N PHE A 394 -12.66 -15.18 16.73
CA PHE A 394 -13.94 -14.56 17.05
C PHE A 394 -14.38 -13.64 15.91
N VAL A 395 -15.66 -13.70 15.56
CA VAL A 395 -16.31 -12.79 14.61
C VAL A 395 -17.45 -12.09 15.34
N THR A 396 -17.38 -10.77 15.43
CA THR A 396 -18.34 -9.94 16.14
C THR A 396 -18.95 -8.91 15.18
N GLY A 397 -20.29 -8.89 15.10
CA GLY A 397 -21.02 -7.83 14.39
C GLY A 397 -21.27 -6.65 15.33
N ALA A 398 -21.08 -5.44 14.84
CA ALA A 398 -21.44 -4.20 15.50
C ALA A 398 -22.54 -3.48 14.71
N TRP A 399 -23.32 -2.63 15.38
CA TRP A 399 -24.34 -1.83 14.70
C TRP A 399 -23.70 -0.78 13.77
N ASP A 400 -22.68 -0.11 14.26
CA ASP A 400 -21.91 0.88 13.50
C ASP A 400 -20.42 0.88 13.90
N SER A 401 -19.67 1.76 13.28
CA SER A 401 -18.21 1.90 13.51
C SER A 401 -17.87 2.43 14.90
N GLU A 402 -18.74 3.21 15.52
CA GLU A 402 -18.53 3.71 16.89
C GLU A 402 -18.70 2.58 17.90
N GLU A 403 -19.73 1.73 17.73
CA GLU A 403 -19.91 0.54 18.54
C GLU A 403 -18.76 -0.45 18.35
N GLU A 404 -18.28 -0.62 17.12
CA GLU A 404 -17.09 -1.43 16.80
C GLU A 404 -15.87 -0.94 17.59
N ALA A 405 -15.59 0.36 17.56
CA ALA A 405 -14.46 0.95 18.27
C ALA A 405 -14.64 0.88 19.81
N ARG A 406 -15.88 1.03 20.30
CA ARG A 406 -16.21 0.89 21.71
C ARG A 406 -15.97 -0.53 22.21
N ALA A 407 -16.48 -1.54 21.49
CA ALA A 407 -16.35 -2.93 21.87
C ALA A 407 -14.87 -3.36 21.89
N ILE A 408 -14.08 -2.96 20.88
CA ILE A 408 -12.64 -3.22 20.82
C ILE A 408 -11.91 -2.53 21.98
N GLY A 409 -12.24 -1.25 22.28
CA GLY A 409 -11.64 -0.53 23.39
C GLY A 409 -11.91 -1.17 24.76
N GLU A 410 -13.15 -1.56 25.01
CA GLU A 410 -13.56 -2.25 26.26
C GLU A 410 -12.86 -3.62 26.42
N GLU A 411 -12.69 -4.34 25.32
CA GLU A 411 -11.99 -5.62 25.34
C GLU A 411 -10.48 -5.43 25.59
N ILE A 412 -9.86 -4.43 25.01
CA ILE A 412 -8.45 -4.10 25.29
C ILE A 412 -8.25 -3.75 26.76
N GLU A 413 -9.16 -2.97 27.37
CA GLU A 413 -9.10 -2.72 28.81
C GLU A 413 -9.24 -3.99 29.65
N GLN A 414 -10.11 -4.93 29.22
CA GLN A 414 -10.24 -6.21 29.92
C GLN A 414 -8.97 -7.04 29.83
N LEU A 415 -8.34 -7.09 28.64
CA LEU A 415 -7.06 -7.74 28.44
C LEU A 415 -5.95 -7.11 29.30
N GLN A 416 -5.89 -5.79 29.37
CA GLN A 416 -4.94 -5.09 30.21
C GLN A 416 -5.15 -5.40 31.71
N ARG A 417 -6.40 -5.44 32.16
CA ARG A 417 -6.74 -5.85 33.55
C ARG A 417 -6.39 -7.31 33.83
N ALA A 418 -6.42 -8.16 32.80
CA ALA A 418 -5.96 -9.55 32.87
C ALA A 418 -4.43 -9.70 32.82
N GLY A 419 -3.69 -8.59 32.70
CA GLY A 419 -2.22 -8.59 32.73
C GLY A 419 -1.56 -8.70 31.37
N HIS A 420 -2.28 -8.50 30.25
CA HIS A 420 -1.70 -8.44 28.91
C HIS A 420 -1.02 -7.08 28.69
N MET A 421 0.16 -7.10 28.08
CA MET A 421 0.86 -5.89 27.70
C MET A 421 0.19 -5.26 26.47
N LEU A 422 0.07 -3.94 26.44
CA LEU A 422 -0.57 -3.23 25.33
C LEU A 422 0.27 -3.27 24.05
N ASP A 423 1.60 -3.36 24.14
CA ASP A 423 2.50 -3.48 22.99
C ASP A 423 2.39 -4.85 22.27
N GLU A 424 1.78 -5.85 22.92
CA GLU A 424 1.41 -7.14 22.34
C GLU A 424 0.02 -7.15 21.67
N ILE A 425 -0.66 -5.99 21.63
CA ILE A 425 -2.01 -5.82 21.05
C ILE A 425 -1.92 -4.93 19.81
N ALA A 426 -2.56 -5.36 18.72
CA ALA A 426 -2.65 -4.54 17.50
C ALA A 426 -4.07 -4.46 16.94
N ILE A 427 -4.40 -3.30 16.37
CA ILE A 427 -5.58 -3.07 15.53
C ILE A 427 -5.10 -2.92 14.09
N LEU A 428 -5.55 -3.79 13.21
CA LEU A 428 -5.14 -3.83 11.82
C LEU A 428 -6.31 -3.44 10.92
N VAL A 429 -6.27 -2.24 10.38
CA VAL A 429 -7.30 -1.69 9.50
C VAL A 429 -6.95 -1.86 8.02
N ARG A 430 -7.96 -1.91 7.13
CA ARG A 430 -7.73 -1.96 5.68
C ARG A 430 -7.28 -0.60 5.13
N ALA A 431 -7.85 0.48 5.59
CA ALA A 431 -7.56 1.83 5.15
C ALA A 431 -7.32 2.78 6.33
N SER A 432 -6.43 3.75 6.14
CA SER A 432 -5.97 4.62 7.20
C SER A 432 -7.05 5.56 7.77
N PHE A 433 -8.13 5.82 7.04
CA PHE A 433 -9.25 6.63 7.56
C PHE A 433 -9.98 5.93 8.72
N GLN A 434 -9.99 4.59 8.76
CA GLN A 434 -10.61 3.80 9.83
C GLN A 434 -9.91 3.99 11.19
N MET A 435 -8.66 4.47 11.23
CA MET A 435 -7.88 4.57 12.47
C MET A 435 -8.46 5.57 13.46
N ARG A 436 -9.09 6.63 12.94
CA ARG A 436 -9.55 7.75 13.72
C ARG A 436 -10.52 7.35 14.84
N GLU A 437 -11.53 6.53 14.55
CA GLU A 437 -12.52 6.11 15.54
C GLU A 437 -11.88 5.38 16.72
N PHE A 438 -10.82 4.59 16.46
CA PHE A 438 -10.03 3.96 17.51
C PHE A 438 -9.16 4.98 18.26
N GLU A 439 -8.55 5.93 17.56
CA GLU A 439 -7.76 6.99 18.18
C GLU A 439 -8.63 7.83 19.13
N ASP A 440 -9.78 8.29 18.68
CA ASP A 440 -10.75 9.06 19.51
C ASP A 440 -11.23 8.25 20.71
N ARG A 441 -11.56 6.97 20.50
CA ARG A 441 -11.96 6.09 21.60
C ARG A 441 -10.87 5.90 22.63
N PHE A 442 -9.62 5.69 22.19
CA PHE A 442 -8.50 5.48 23.10
C PHE A 442 -8.13 6.71 23.89
N VAL A 443 -8.26 7.90 23.28
CA VAL A 443 -8.11 9.17 24.01
C VAL A 443 -9.19 9.28 25.10
N THR A 444 -10.43 8.94 24.77
CA THR A 444 -11.55 8.98 25.76
C THR A 444 -11.31 7.99 26.91
N LEU A 445 -10.77 6.82 26.64
CA LEU A 445 -10.45 5.80 27.65
C LEU A 445 -9.13 6.06 28.38
N GLY A 446 -8.29 6.98 27.88
CA GLY A 446 -6.92 7.18 28.37
C GLY A 446 -5.98 6.02 28.08
N LEU A 447 -6.29 5.18 27.09
CA LEU A 447 -5.45 4.08 26.66
C LEU A 447 -4.26 4.58 25.82
N PRO A 448 -3.02 4.24 26.17
CA PRO A 448 -1.85 4.57 25.34
C PRO A 448 -1.90 3.83 24.01
N TYR A 449 -1.70 4.54 22.91
CA TYR A 449 -1.63 3.96 21.57
C TYR A 449 -0.55 4.61 20.70
N ARG A 450 -0.11 3.89 19.65
CA ARG A 450 0.81 4.41 18.64
C ARG A 450 0.34 4.02 17.24
N VAL A 451 0.43 4.95 16.30
CA VAL A 451 0.15 4.69 14.89
C VAL A 451 1.44 4.30 14.17
N ILE A 452 1.45 3.13 13.54
CA ILE A 452 2.62 2.64 12.79
C ILE A 452 2.39 2.81 11.29
N GLY A 453 3.36 3.45 10.63
CA GLY A 453 3.36 3.63 9.17
C GLY A 453 2.71 4.92 8.68
N GLY A 454 2.39 5.85 9.58
CA GLY A 454 1.88 7.16 9.22
C GLY A 454 1.72 8.07 10.45
N PRO A 455 1.50 9.36 10.23
CA PRO A 455 1.15 10.28 11.31
C PRO A 455 -0.23 9.91 11.87
N ARG A 456 -0.44 10.21 13.16
CA ARG A 456 -1.76 10.15 13.79
C ARG A 456 -2.76 10.99 12.98
N PHE A 457 -4.04 10.72 13.12
CA PHE A 457 -5.06 11.41 12.32
C PHE A 457 -4.91 12.94 12.38
N TYR A 458 -4.83 13.50 13.59
CA TYR A 458 -4.71 14.95 13.79
C TYR A 458 -3.34 15.56 13.44
N GLU A 459 -2.33 14.74 13.20
CA GLU A 459 -0.99 15.17 12.76
C GLU A 459 -0.86 15.24 11.24
N ARG A 460 -1.81 14.69 10.49
CA ARG A 460 -1.80 14.71 9.02
C ARG A 460 -1.81 16.15 8.51
N ALA A 461 -1.07 16.39 7.44
CA ALA A 461 -0.87 17.74 6.92
C ALA A 461 -2.19 18.44 6.58
N GLU A 462 -3.11 17.74 5.91
CA GLU A 462 -4.42 18.26 5.52
C GLU A 462 -5.30 18.57 6.73
N ILE A 463 -5.19 17.79 7.80
CA ILE A 463 -5.93 18.01 9.04
C ILE A 463 -5.34 19.18 9.82
N ARG A 464 -4.01 19.26 9.93
CA ARG A 464 -3.33 20.40 10.57
C ARG A 464 -3.63 21.72 9.88
N ASP A 465 -3.74 21.74 8.55
CA ASP A 465 -4.13 22.94 7.82
C ASP A 465 -5.59 23.34 8.12
N ALA A 466 -6.52 22.37 8.08
CA ALA A 466 -7.92 22.60 8.43
C ALA A 466 -8.07 23.09 9.87
N LEU A 467 -7.40 22.43 10.82
CA LEU A 467 -7.40 22.87 12.24
C LEU A 467 -6.81 24.27 12.39
N ALA A 468 -5.79 24.65 11.62
CA ALA A 468 -5.23 26.00 11.68
C ALA A 468 -6.24 27.06 11.24
N TYR A 469 -7.07 26.80 10.22
CA TYR A 469 -8.19 27.67 9.88
C TYR A 469 -9.16 27.82 11.05
N LEU A 470 -9.60 26.72 11.64
CA LEU A 470 -10.56 26.70 12.75
C LEU A 470 -10.00 27.37 14.02
N ARG A 471 -8.72 27.12 14.34
CA ARG A 471 -8.01 27.77 15.44
C ARG A 471 -7.96 29.28 15.28
N LEU A 472 -7.65 29.76 14.06
CA LEU A 472 -7.57 31.18 13.78
C LEU A 472 -8.93 31.88 13.89
N ILE A 473 -10.02 31.21 13.52
CA ILE A 473 -11.39 31.69 13.70
C ILE A 473 -11.73 31.78 15.18
N ASN A 474 -11.36 30.79 15.97
CA ASN A 474 -11.59 30.77 17.41
C ASN A 474 -10.69 31.76 18.14
N SER A 475 -9.41 31.82 17.82
CA SER A 475 -8.39 32.68 18.44
C SER A 475 -7.64 33.51 17.38
N PRO A 476 -7.97 34.80 17.18
CA PRO A 476 -7.34 35.64 16.17
C PRO A 476 -5.87 36.01 16.47
N ALA A 477 -5.41 35.74 17.69
CA ALA A 477 -4.03 35.97 18.10
C ALA A 477 -3.14 34.74 17.86
N ASP A 478 -3.66 33.69 17.20
CA ASP A 478 -2.89 32.49 16.86
C ASP A 478 -2.02 32.74 15.60
N ASP A 479 -0.85 33.32 15.82
CA ASP A 479 0.11 33.65 14.79
C ASP A 479 0.61 32.42 14.02
N LEU A 480 0.79 31.28 14.72
CA LEU A 480 1.22 30.02 14.09
C LEU A 480 0.16 29.46 13.16
N ALA A 481 -1.11 29.55 13.55
CA ALA A 481 -2.21 29.15 12.69
C ALA A 481 -2.32 30.06 11.46
N PHE A 482 -2.16 31.40 11.64
CA PHE A 482 -2.16 32.34 10.53
C PHE A 482 -1.02 32.08 9.55
N GLU A 483 0.19 31.90 10.04
CA GLU A 483 1.37 31.64 9.20
C GLU A 483 1.19 30.34 8.37
N ARG A 484 0.60 29.34 8.98
CA ARG A 484 0.35 28.05 8.31
C ARG A 484 -0.61 28.19 7.14
N ILE A 485 -1.69 28.97 7.28
CA ILE A 485 -2.76 29.05 6.27
C ILE A 485 -2.65 30.20 5.28
N VAL A 486 -1.83 31.22 5.55
CA VAL A 486 -1.78 32.46 4.79
C VAL A 486 -1.59 32.22 3.29
N ASN A 487 -0.85 31.20 2.90
CA ASN A 487 -0.59 30.80 1.52
C ASN A 487 -0.99 29.34 1.19
N VAL A 488 -1.86 28.77 1.97
CA VAL A 488 -2.44 27.42 1.75
C VAL A 488 -3.98 27.58 1.73
N PRO A 489 -4.63 27.42 0.56
CA PRO A 489 -4.12 27.23 -0.80
C PRO A 489 -3.22 28.38 -1.30
N LYS A 490 -2.49 28.14 -2.38
CA LYS A 490 -1.57 29.14 -2.93
C LYS A 490 -2.30 30.42 -3.36
N ARG A 491 -2.05 31.52 -2.64
CA ARG A 491 -2.63 32.87 -2.90
C ARG A 491 -1.63 33.85 -3.50
N GLY A 492 -0.38 33.42 -3.68
CA GLY A 492 0.72 34.29 -4.12
C GLY A 492 1.27 35.18 -3.02
N LEU A 493 1.02 34.83 -1.76
CA LEU A 493 1.57 35.47 -0.57
C LEU A 493 2.86 34.71 -0.19
N GLY A 494 3.97 35.08 -0.82
CA GLY A 494 5.26 34.43 -0.57
C GLY A 494 5.98 34.93 0.68
N ASP A 495 7.17 34.35 0.96
CA ASP A 495 7.97 34.59 2.15
C ASP A 495 8.24 36.07 2.42
N ALA A 496 8.46 36.87 1.38
CA ALA A 496 8.67 38.33 1.51
C ALA A 496 7.45 39.06 2.12
N THR A 497 6.22 38.60 1.76
CA THR A 497 5.00 39.16 2.34
C THR A 497 4.86 38.75 3.81
N VAL A 498 5.12 37.47 4.11
CA VAL A 498 5.06 36.94 5.47
C VAL A 498 6.09 37.65 6.36
N GLN A 499 7.31 37.86 5.86
CA GLN A 499 8.36 38.59 6.56
C GLN A 499 7.95 40.04 6.86
N LEU A 500 7.34 40.76 5.89
CA LEU A 500 6.81 42.10 6.11
C LEU A 500 5.77 42.15 7.24
N LEU A 501 4.86 41.17 7.27
CA LEU A 501 3.86 41.04 8.35
C LEU A 501 4.52 40.80 9.72
N HIS A 502 5.54 39.94 9.80
CA HIS A 502 6.31 39.73 11.03
C HIS A 502 7.02 40.97 11.51
N ASP A 503 7.62 41.76 10.60
CA ASP A 503 8.31 43.00 10.94
C ASP A 503 7.34 44.05 11.47
N HIS A 504 6.14 44.12 10.86
CA HIS A 504 5.09 45.05 11.29
C HIS A 504 4.51 44.61 12.65
N ALA A 505 4.23 43.30 12.83
CA ALA A 505 3.74 42.71 14.08
C ALA A 505 4.70 42.96 15.24
N ARG A 506 5.99 42.75 15.04
CA ARG A 506 7.04 42.99 16.05
C ARG A 506 7.17 44.44 16.43
N LYS A 507 7.16 45.36 15.44
CA LYS A 507 7.27 46.80 15.69
C LYS A 507 6.09 47.34 16.50
N ARG A 508 4.89 46.85 16.22
CA ARG A 508 3.65 47.29 16.89
C ARG A 508 3.24 46.46 18.08
N ARG A 509 3.86 45.30 18.29
CA ARG A 509 3.52 44.30 19.32
C ARG A 509 2.06 43.85 19.22
N VAL A 510 1.61 43.54 18.01
CA VAL A 510 0.28 43.03 17.70
C VAL A 510 0.35 41.65 17.03
N PRO A 511 -0.71 40.83 17.08
CA PRO A 511 -0.79 39.58 16.32
C PRO A 511 -0.65 39.77 14.82
N LEU A 512 -0.24 38.69 14.09
CA LEU A 512 -0.06 38.73 12.64
C LEU A 512 -1.35 39.09 11.89
N THR A 513 -2.51 38.68 12.38
CA THR A 513 -3.81 39.05 11.80
C THR A 513 -4.07 40.55 11.87
N GLU A 514 -3.73 41.22 12.97
CA GLU A 514 -3.84 42.67 13.12
C GLU A 514 -2.78 43.39 12.30
N ALA A 515 -1.57 42.86 12.26
CA ALA A 515 -0.54 43.37 11.36
C ALA A 515 -0.97 43.30 9.88
N ALA A 516 -1.60 42.17 9.48
CA ALA A 516 -2.12 41.99 8.14
C ALA A 516 -3.24 43.00 7.81
N ARG A 517 -4.15 43.29 8.75
CA ARG A 517 -5.17 44.36 8.57
C ARG A 517 -4.54 45.71 8.36
N ALA A 518 -3.57 46.04 9.21
CA ALA A 518 -2.90 47.32 9.11
C ALA A 518 -2.12 47.51 7.77
N VAL A 519 -1.44 46.45 7.34
CA VAL A 519 -0.69 46.44 6.08
C VAL A 519 -1.63 46.54 4.85
N VAL A 520 -2.80 45.92 4.91
CA VAL A 520 -3.83 46.03 3.86
C VAL A 520 -4.41 47.44 3.71
N GLU A 521 -4.32 48.26 4.76
CA GLU A 521 -4.71 49.69 4.67
C GLU A 521 -3.62 50.61 4.11
N THR A 522 -2.45 50.05 3.77
CA THR A 522 -1.29 50.76 3.25
C THR A 522 -0.92 50.31 1.84
N ASP A 523 -0.11 51.08 1.14
CA ASP A 523 0.41 50.76 -0.19
C ASP A 523 1.73 49.97 -0.16
N GLU A 524 2.09 49.33 0.96
CA GLU A 524 3.37 48.62 1.11
C GLU A 524 3.43 47.36 0.28
N LEU A 525 2.30 46.73 -0.02
CA LEU A 525 2.22 45.52 -0.83
C LEU A 525 1.94 45.84 -2.30
N LYS A 526 2.49 45.05 -3.20
CA LYS A 526 2.11 45.08 -4.62
C LYS A 526 0.62 44.74 -4.78
N PRO A 527 -0.05 45.23 -5.86
CA PRO A 527 -1.50 45.10 -6.03
C PRO A 527 -2.05 43.64 -5.89
N LYS A 528 -1.35 42.66 -6.45
CA LYS A 528 -1.80 41.26 -6.42
C LYS A 528 -1.70 40.63 -5.04
N PRO A 529 -0.56 40.67 -4.30
CA PRO A 529 -0.50 40.23 -2.89
C PRO A 529 -1.44 41.03 -1.99
N HIS A 530 -1.58 42.32 -2.20
CA HIS A 530 -2.47 43.17 -1.44
C HIS A 530 -3.93 42.72 -1.54
N SER A 531 -4.44 42.52 -2.78
CA SER A 531 -5.81 42.02 -2.99
C SER A 531 -6.02 40.64 -2.40
N ALA A 532 -5.04 39.73 -2.52
CA ALA A 532 -5.11 38.38 -1.97
C ALA A 532 -5.15 38.37 -0.43
N LEU A 533 -4.31 39.22 0.20
CA LEU A 533 -4.27 39.34 1.66
C LEU A 533 -5.58 40.00 2.19
N ARG A 534 -6.07 41.03 1.50
CA ARG A 534 -7.35 41.67 1.83
C ARG A 534 -8.49 40.69 1.80
N GLY A 535 -8.61 39.89 0.73
CA GLY A 535 -9.66 38.90 0.59
C GLY A 535 -9.60 37.81 1.69
N LEU A 536 -8.39 37.40 2.10
CA LEU A 536 -8.22 36.44 3.21
C LEU A 536 -8.69 37.04 4.55
N ILE A 537 -8.30 38.28 4.86
CA ILE A 537 -8.67 38.95 6.11
C ILE A 537 -10.18 39.18 6.16
N GLU A 538 -10.79 39.64 5.07
CA GLU A 538 -12.25 39.82 4.96
C GLU A 538 -13.00 38.51 5.16
N ALA A 539 -12.48 37.41 4.62
CA ALA A 539 -13.05 36.08 4.80
C ALA A 539 -12.96 35.63 6.28
N ILE A 540 -11.78 35.76 6.90
CA ILE A 540 -11.60 35.43 8.32
C ILE A 540 -12.57 36.24 9.20
N ASP A 541 -12.74 37.54 8.93
CA ASP A 541 -13.65 38.39 9.71
C ASP A 541 -15.12 38.00 9.51
N ARG A 542 -15.50 37.56 8.32
CA ARG A 542 -16.82 37.02 8.02
C ARG A 542 -17.08 35.71 8.77
N TRP A 543 -16.20 34.73 8.68
CA TRP A 543 -16.31 33.44 9.35
C TRP A 543 -16.39 33.59 10.88
N ARG A 544 -15.60 34.51 11.42
CA ARG A 544 -15.65 34.80 12.87
C ARG A 544 -17.00 35.36 13.32
N LYS A 545 -17.63 36.18 12.49
CA LYS A 545 -19.01 36.69 12.79
C LYS A 545 -20.04 35.56 12.72
N GLN A 546 -19.81 34.56 11.88
CA GLN A 546 -20.70 33.40 11.73
C GLN A 546 -20.53 32.36 12.84
N ARG A 547 -19.38 32.36 13.53
CA ARG A 547 -19.06 31.36 14.58
C ARG A 547 -20.14 31.18 15.62
N ASP A 548 -20.78 32.28 16.07
CA ASP A 548 -21.77 32.26 17.12
C ASP A 548 -23.22 32.08 16.60
N SER A 549 -23.40 32.05 15.28
CA SER A 549 -24.70 31.94 14.61
C SER A 549 -24.91 30.62 13.84
N LEU A 550 -23.87 29.91 13.49
CA LEU A 550 -23.91 28.65 12.77
C LEU A 550 -23.46 27.49 13.66
N PRO A 551 -23.95 26.28 13.41
CA PRO A 551 -23.33 25.06 13.94
C PRO A 551 -21.84 25.02 13.56
N HIS A 552 -20.99 24.59 14.46
CA HIS A 552 -19.53 24.59 14.26
C HIS A 552 -19.09 23.64 13.13
N THR A 553 -19.83 22.57 12.86
CA THR A 553 -19.64 21.67 11.72
C THR A 553 -19.93 22.37 10.40
N GLU A 554 -21.08 23.05 10.28
CA GLU A 554 -21.45 23.84 9.10
C GLU A 554 -20.45 24.99 8.85
N LEU A 555 -20.02 25.66 9.93
CA LEU A 555 -18.98 26.68 9.85
C LEU A 555 -17.67 26.10 9.29
N ALA A 556 -17.27 24.91 9.73
CA ALA A 556 -16.06 24.25 9.25
C ALA A 556 -16.15 23.93 7.74
N GLU A 557 -17.28 23.41 7.26
CA GLU A 557 -17.52 23.18 5.83
C GLU A 557 -17.40 24.47 5.04
N ILE A 558 -18.10 25.52 5.45
CA ILE A 558 -18.06 26.84 4.81
C ILE A 558 -16.62 27.38 4.74
N VAL A 559 -15.88 27.28 5.82
CA VAL A 559 -14.50 27.76 5.90
C VAL A 559 -13.58 27.02 4.95
N LEU A 560 -13.66 25.69 4.91
CA LEU A 560 -12.82 24.87 4.03
C LEU A 560 -13.17 25.07 2.55
N ASP A 561 -14.45 25.27 2.22
CA ASP A 561 -14.89 25.51 0.85
C ASP A 561 -14.58 26.94 0.40
N GLU A 562 -14.96 27.97 1.14
CA GLU A 562 -14.74 29.36 0.78
C GLU A 562 -13.26 29.75 0.78
N SER A 563 -12.44 29.12 1.63
CA SER A 563 -10.98 29.31 1.58
C SER A 563 -10.34 28.74 0.31
N GLY A 564 -11.07 27.88 -0.43
CA GLY A 564 -10.59 27.13 -1.57
C GLY A 564 -9.75 25.91 -1.20
N TYR A 565 -9.78 25.48 0.08
CA TYR A 565 -8.98 24.37 0.57
C TYR A 565 -9.51 23.01 0.07
N THR A 566 -10.82 22.81 0.14
CA THR A 566 -11.49 21.65 -0.44
C THR A 566 -11.29 21.58 -1.97
N ASP A 567 -11.47 22.72 -2.66
CA ASP A 567 -11.29 22.82 -4.11
C ASP A 567 -9.84 22.53 -4.54
N MET A 568 -8.86 22.88 -3.72
CA MET A 568 -7.45 22.54 -3.95
C MET A 568 -7.24 21.01 -4.01
N TRP A 569 -7.81 20.27 -3.07
CA TRP A 569 -7.70 18.81 -3.05
C TRP A 569 -8.59 18.12 -4.08
N GLN A 570 -9.75 18.67 -4.41
CA GLN A 570 -10.60 18.16 -5.52
C GLN A 570 -9.90 18.29 -6.88
N LYS A 571 -9.11 19.34 -7.08
CA LYS A 571 -8.32 19.55 -8.30
C LYS A 571 -7.01 18.78 -8.31
N ASP A 572 -6.53 18.32 -7.15
CA ASP A 572 -5.34 17.48 -7.06
C ASP A 572 -5.69 16.06 -7.54
N ARG A 573 -4.99 15.60 -8.58
CA ARG A 573 -5.16 14.28 -9.18
C ARG A 573 -4.18 13.24 -8.62
N SER A 574 -3.56 13.52 -7.48
CA SER A 574 -2.69 12.55 -6.81
C SER A 574 -3.51 11.37 -6.28
N ALA A 575 -2.87 10.20 -6.19
CA ALA A 575 -3.49 9.02 -5.60
C ALA A 575 -3.98 9.27 -4.16
N ASP A 576 -3.28 10.16 -3.42
CA ASP A 576 -3.59 10.48 -2.03
C ASP A 576 -4.70 11.54 -1.88
N ALA A 577 -5.03 12.31 -2.92
CA ALA A 577 -5.98 13.42 -2.84
C ALA A 577 -7.38 12.98 -2.39
N ALA A 578 -7.86 11.84 -2.91
CA ALA A 578 -9.15 11.28 -2.50
C ALA A 578 -9.16 10.92 -1.01
N GLY A 579 -8.08 10.29 -0.52
CA GLY A 579 -7.93 9.96 0.91
C GLY A 579 -7.85 11.20 1.80
N ARG A 580 -7.22 12.28 1.32
CA ARG A 580 -7.17 13.56 2.07
C ARG A 580 -8.51 14.25 2.15
N LEU A 581 -9.30 14.19 1.09
CA LEU A 581 -10.69 14.69 1.11
C LEU A 581 -11.56 13.89 2.09
N GLU A 582 -11.40 12.57 2.13
CA GLU A 582 -12.06 11.74 3.13
C GLU A 582 -11.63 12.09 4.55
N ASN A 583 -10.34 12.34 4.79
CA ASN A 583 -9.86 12.80 6.09
C ASN A 583 -10.47 14.14 6.49
N LEU A 584 -10.69 15.09 5.56
CA LEU A 584 -11.35 16.37 5.86
C LEU A 584 -12.82 16.17 6.22
N LYS A 585 -13.54 15.32 5.50
CA LYS A 585 -14.93 14.98 5.85
C LYS A 585 -15.01 14.31 7.22
N GLU A 586 -14.04 13.45 7.50
CA GLU A 586 -13.94 12.75 8.76
C GLU A 586 -13.64 13.70 9.91
N LEU A 587 -12.80 14.73 9.69
CA LEU A 587 -12.58 15.82 10.64
C LEU A 587 -13.89 16.54 10.98
N ILE A 588 -14.70 16.91 9.98
CA ILE A 588 -15.98 17.59 10.20
C ILE A 588 -16.94 16.73 11.00
N ARG A 589 -16.97 15.41 10.74
CA ARG A 589 -17.76 14.47 11.53
C ARG A 589 -17.34 14.42 12.98
N SER A 590 -16.01 14.38 13.24
CA SER A 590 -15.52 14.37 14.62
C SER A 590 -15.99 15.57 15.42
N MET A 591 -16.28 16.68 14.75
CA MET A 591 -16.80 17.87 15.40
C MET A 591 -18.23 17.70 15.87
N GLU A 592 -19.05 16.80 15.25
CA GLU A 592 -20.46 16.56 15.64
C GLU A 592 -20.60 16.06 17.09
N GLU A 593 -19.58 15.41 17.63
CA GLU A 593 -19.56 14.89 19.00
C GLU A 593 -19.39 16.00 20.08
N PHE A 594 -19.06 17.22 19.66
CA PHE A 594 -18.77 18.32 20.57
C PHE A 594 -19.86 19.38 20.52
N GLU A 595 -20.11 20.03 21.64
CA GLU A 595 -21.13 21.08 21.72
C GLU A 595 -20.77 22.35 20.93
N ASN A 596 -19.44 22.62 20.79
CA ASN A 596 -18.97 23.82 20.12
C ASN A 596 -17.51 23.66 19.63
N LEU A 597 -17.07 24.59 18.78
CA LEU A 597 -15.73 24.62 18.20
C LEU A 597 -14.63 24.68 19.27
N GLN A 598 -14.82 25.40 20.37
CA GLN A 598 -13.81 25.54 21.41
C GLN A 598 -13.56 24.21 22.13
N GLY A 599 -14.61 23.48 22.51
CA GLY A 599 -14.51 22.17 23.15
C GLY A 599 -13.82 21.15 22.25
N PHE A 600 -14.13 21.18 20.95
CA PHE A 600 -13.43 20.35 19.96
C PHE A 600 -11.93 20.67 19.90
N LEU A 601 -11.54 21.94 19.77
CA LEU A 601 -10.13 22.35 19.69
C LEU A 601 -9.34 22.05 20.98
N GLU A 602 -9.98 22.19 22.15
CA GLU A 602 -9.39 21.80 23.43
C GLU A 602 -9.11 20.29 23.51
N HIS A 603 -10.08 19.48 23.06
CA HIS A 603 -9.91 18.04 22.97
C HIS A 603 -8.72 17.66 22.09
N ILE A 604 -8.65 18.23 20.87
CA ILE A 604 -7.51 17.99 19.96
C ILE A 604 -6.17 18.36 20.58
N SER A 605 -6.12 19.46 21.32
CA SER A 605 -4.88 19.88 22.01
C SER A 605 -4.43 18.83 23.05
N LEU A 606 -5.38 18.25 23.79
CA LEU A 606 -5.08 17.16 24.74
C LEU A 606 -4.62 15.87 24.06
N VAL A 607 -5.23 15.55 22.91
CA VAL A 607 -4.81 14.38 22.10
C VAL A 607 -3.39 14.52 21.61
N MET A 608 -3.01 15.71 21.15
CA MET A 608 -1.67 15.99 20.61
C MET A 608 -0.57 16.07 21.70
N ASP A 609 -0.92 16.46 22.95
CA ASP A 609 0.03 16.55 24.05
C ASP A 609 0.42 15.19 24.67
N ASN A 610 -0.35 14.13 24.42
CA ASN A 610 -0.05 12.77 24.88
C ASN A 610 1.16 12.10 24.18
N GLU A 611 1.94 12.84 23.39
CA GLU A 611 3.11 12.32 22.66
C GLU A 611 4.24 11.76 23.56
N LYS A 612 4.36 12.24 24.77
CA LYS A 612 5.47 11.85 25.70
C LYS A 612 5.27 10.48 26.35
N ALA A 613 4.06 9.89 26.25
CA ALA A 613 3.76 8.56 26.78
C ALA A 613 4.04 7.41 25.76
N ALA A 614 4.41 7.72 24.51
CA ALA A 614 4.50 6.75 23.42
C ALA A 614 5.76 5.85 23.44
N GLU A 615 6.70 6.03 24.37
CA GLU A 615 7.82 5.09 24.60
C GLU A 615 7.45 3.97 25.59
N ALA A 616 6.28 4.06 26.22
CA ALA A 616 5.74 3.07 27.15
C ALA A 616 4.86 2.04 26.43
N ASP A 617 4.45 1.02 27.16
CA ASP A 617 3.49 -0.01 26.73
C ASP A 617 2.24 0.61 26.06
N ALA A 618 2.04 0.38 24.76
CA ALA A 618 1.01 1.04 23.96
C ALA A 618 0.44 0.15 22.85
N VAL A 619 -0.89 0.22 22.62
CA VAL A 619 -1.57 -0.48 21.53
C VAL A 619 -1.07 0.02 20.17
N SER A 620 -0.80 -0.90 19.26
CA SER A 620 -0.35 -0.58 17.90
C SER A 620 -1.54 -0.50 16.93
N ILE A 621 -1.78 0.65 16.32
CA ILE A 621 -2.78 0.84 15.27
C ILE A 621 -2.06 1.00 13.92
N MET A 622 -2.43 0.20 12.93
CA MET A 622 -1.76 0.24 11.61
C MET A 622 -2.64 -0.36 10.51
N THR A 623 -2.23 -0.13 9.24
CA THR A 623 -2.87 -0.84 8.14
C THR A 623 -2.38 -2.28 8.06
N LEU A 624 -3.20 -3.16 7.49
CA LEU A 624 -2.85 -4.55 7.20
C LEU A 624 -1.53 -4.67 6.42
N HIS A 625 -1.26 -3.76 5.47
CA HIS A 625 0.00 -3.72 4.73
C HIS A 625 1.20 -3.41 5.63
N SER A 626 1.05 -2.46 6.55
CA SER A 626 2.12 -2.08 7.49
C SER A 626 2.42 -3.18 8.52
N ALA A 627 1.46 -4.08 8.75
CA ALA A 627 1.60 -5.20 9.68
C ALA A 627 2.44 -6.35 9.12
N LYS A 628 2.76 -6.36 7.82
CA LYS A 628 3.62 -7.39 7.23
C LYS A 628 4.98 -7.43 7.91
N GLY A 629 5.40 -8.63 8.34
CA GLY A 629 6.64 -8.83 9.09
C GLY A 629 6.54 -8.65 10.61
N LEU A 630 5.44 -8.04 11.10
CA LEU A 630 5.18 -7.89 12.54
C LEU A 630 4.37 -9.07 13.10
N GLU A 631 4.24 -9.14 14.43
CA GLU A 631 3.45 -10.16 15.12
C GLU A 631 3.05 -9.66 16.52
N PHE A 632 1.85 -10.06 16.97
CA PHE A 632 1.24 -9.61 18.21
C PHE A 632 0.50 -10.78 18.89
N ASP A 633 0.38 -10.76 20.19
CA ASP A 633 -0.37 -11.79 20.91
C ASP A 633 -1.86 -11.73 20.58
N THR A 634 -2.42 -10.53 20.54
CA THR A 634 -3.83 -10.27 20.19
C THR A 634 -3.93 -9.31 19.02
N VAL A 635 -4.72 -9.68 18.01
CA VAL A 635 -4.95 -8.86 16.81
C VAL A 635 -6.44 -8.64 16.62
N PHE A 636 -6.83 -7.38 16.54
CA PHE A 636 -8.17 -6.94 16.16
C PHE A 636 -8.19 -6.57 14.68
N LEU A 637 -9.18 -7.05 13.95
CA LEU A 637 -9.37 -6.93 12.51
C LEU A 637 -10.73 -6.29 12.22
N PRO A 638 -10.89 -4.96 12.39
CA PRO A 638 -12.15 -4.28 12.16
C PRO A 638 -12.41 -4.04 10.68
N GLY A 639 -13.69 -3.79 10.35
CA GLY A 639 -14.11 -3.36 9.03
C GLY A 639 -14.12 -4.47 7.97
N TRP A 640 -14.45 -5.69 8.34
CA TRP A 640 -14.61 -6.80 7.38
C TRP A 640 -15.97 -6.73 6.70
N GLU A 641 -16.10 -5.80 5.74
CA GLU A 641 -17.32 -5.45 5.02
C GLU A 641 -17.08 -5.36 3.52
N GLU A 642 -18.05 -5.77 2.71
CA GLU A 642 -18.00 -5.62 1.26
C GLU A 642 -17.79 -4.16 0.84
N GLY A 643 -16.86 -3.94 -0.11
CA GLY A 643 -16.51 -2.61 -0.59
C GLY A 643 -15.43 -1.92 0.25
N LEU A 644 -15.30 -2.27 1.54
CA LEU A 644 -14.23 -1.82 2.42
C LEU A 644 -13.10 -2.86 2.47
N PHE A 645 -13.43 -4.13 2.72
CA PHE A 645 -12.52 -5.25 2.70
C PHE A 645 -13.23 -6.55 2.27
N PRO A 646 -13.09 -7.00 1.00
CA PRO A 646 -12.18 -6.50 -0.05
C PRO A 646 -12.53 -5.08 -0.52
N HIS A 647 -11.50 -4.30 -0.86
CA HIS A 647 -11.67 -2.91 -1.25
C HIS A 647 -12.25 -2.80 -2.67
N GLN A 648 -13.38 -2.07 -2.84
CA GLN A 648 -14.11 -1.99 -4.10
C GLN A 648 -13.24 -1.56 -5.28
N ARG A 649 -12.42 -0.54 -5.10
CA ARG A 649 -11.55 -0.04 -6.17
C ARG A 649 -10.57 -1.11 -6.68
N THR A 650 -10.04 -1.96 -5.79
CA THR A 650 -9.14 -3.06 -6.17
C THR A 650 -9.87 -4.08 -7.03
N LEU A 651 -11.14 -4.35 -6.71
CA LEU A 651 -12.00 -5.24 -7.50
C LEU A 651 -12.32 -4.65 -8.87
N ASP A 652 -12.62 -3.34 -8.93
CA ASP A 652 -12.95 -2.64 -10.17
C ASP A 652 -11.74 -2.53 -11.11
N ASP A 653 -10.56 -2.22 -10.58
CA ASP A 653 -9.33 -2.02 -11.35
C ASP A 653 -8.70 -3.34 -11.84
N GLN A 654 -8.73 -4.40 -11.02
CA GLN A 654 -7.97 -5.64 -11.23
C GLN A 654 -8.85 -6.91 -11.28
N GLY A 655 -10.14 -6.82 -11.01
CA GLY A 655 -11.07 -7.93 -11.04
C GLY A 655 -10.66 -9.08 -10.12
N ARG A 656 -10.53 -10.29 -10.67
CA ARG A 656 -10.17 -11.49 -9.90
C ARG A 656 -8.77 -11.41 -9.27
N ALA A 657 -7.77 -10.88 -9.98
CA ALA A 657 -6.43 -10.75 -9.45
C ALA A 657 -6.41 -9.83 -8.21
N GLY A 658 -7.19 -8.74 -8.25
CA GLY A 658 -7.38 -7.86 -7.11
C GLY A 658 -8.04 -8.55 -5.92
N LEU A 659 -9.07 -9.38 -6.15
CA LEU A 659 -9.70 -10.18 -5.09
C LEU A 659 -8.71 -11.15 -4.45
N GLU A 660 -7.86 -11.80 -5.23
CA GLU A 660 -6.83 -12.69 -4.72
C GLU A 660 -5.77 -11.95 -3.91
N GLU A 661 -5.40 -10.72 -4.28
CA GLU A 661 -4.49 -9.88 -3.49
C GLU A 661 -5.14 -9.44 -2.17
N GLU A 662 -6.41 -9.01 -2.17
CA GLU A 662 -7.16 -8.68 -0.95
C GLU A 662 -7.29 -9.90 -0.01
N ARG A 663 -7.46 -11.12 -0.56
CA ARG A 663 -7.49 -12.35 0.24
C ARG A 663 -6.12 -12.68 0.85
N ARG A 664 -5.02 -12.43 0.11
CA ARG A 664 -3.67 -12.53 0.70
C ARG A 664 -3.48 -11.52 1.83
N LEU A 665 -4.03 -10.33 1.68
CA LEU A 665 -3.99 -9.30 2.72
C LEU A 665 -4.77 -9.72 3.97
N ALA A 666 -5.95 -10.35 3.81
CA ALA A 666 -6.71 -10.94 4.91
C ALA A 666 -5.94 -12.09 5.59
N HIS A 667 -5.32 -12.97 4.81
CA HIS A 667 -4.43 -14.02 5.31
C HIS A 667 -3.25 -13.44 6.10
N VAL A 668 -2.63 -12.36 5.61
CA VAL A 668 -1.56 -11.65 6.33
C VAL A 668 -2.11 -11.13 7.66
N GLY A 669 -3.27 -10.48 7.69
CA GLY A 669 -3.87 -9.95 8.92
C GLY A 669 -4.07 -11.03 9.98
N LEU A 670 -4.72 -12.14 9.64
CA LEU A 670 -4.95 -13.26 10.54
C LEU A 670 -3.65 -13.86 11.09
N THR A 671 -2.65 -14.04 10.20
CA THR A 671 -1.35 -14.63 10.58
C THR A 671 -0.42 -13.68 11.35
N ARG A 672 -0.86 -12.46 11.68
CA ARG A 672 -0.15 -11.57 12.61
C ARG A 672 -0.42 -11.95 14.06
N ALA A 673 -1.55 -12.60 14.32
CA ALA A 673 -1.93 -13.05 15.67
C ALA A 673 -1.14 -14.29 16.10
N ARG A 674 -0.63 -14.24 17.33
CA ARG A 674 0.01 -15.38 18.00
C ARG A 674 -1.05 -16.21 18.73
N LYS A 675 -1.90 -15.57 19.56
CA LYS A 675 -2.82 -16.24 20.48
C LYS A 675 -4.29 -15.99 20.18
N ARG A 676 -4.64 -14.72 19.78
CA ARG A 676 -6.02 -14.28 19.59
C ARG A 676 -6.17 -13.48 18.31
N ALA A 677 -7.14 -13.87 17.49
CA ALA A 677 -7.56 -13.12 16.32
C ALA A 677 -9.05 -12.81 16.45
N LYS A 678 -9.40 -11.52 16.36
CA LYS A 678 -10.75 -11.01 16.55
C LYS A 678 -11.17 -10.15 15.38
N ILE A 679 -12.17 -10.59 14.66
CA ILE A 679 -12.68 -9.95 13.44
C ILE A 679 -13.96 -9.19 13.82
N TYR A 680 -14.07 -7.96 13.32
CA TYR A 680 -15.25 -7.13 13.50
C TYR A 680 -15.78 -6.64 12.16
N PHE A 681 -17.08 -6.46 12.09
CA PHE A 681 -17.75 -5.79 10.98
C PHE A 681 -18.92 -4.93 11.52
N ALA A 682 -19.14 -3.78 10.90
CA ALA A 682 -20.25 -2.91 11.23
C ALA A 682 -21.37 -3.02 10.18
N THR A 683 -22.61 -3.18 10.67
CA THR A 683 -23.79 -3.25 9.77
C THR A 683 -24.07 -1.92 9.08
N ASN A 684 -23.75 -0.81 9.74
CA ASN A 684 -23.91 0.54 9.22
C ASN A 684 -22.62 1.32 9.37
N ARG A 685 -22.18 1.96 8.26
CA ARG A 685 -21.10 2.95 8.32
C ARG A 685 -21.54 4.24 7.68
N ARG A 686 -21.05 5.31 8.24
CA ARG A 686 -21.24 6.62 7.64
C ARG A 686 -20.15 6.85 6.61
N MET A 687 -20.46 6.59 5.33
CA MET A 687 -19.54 6.81 4.21
C MET A 687 -19.98 8.06 3.42
N HIS A 688 -19.06 9.01 3.18
CA HIS A 688 -19.34 10.27 2.45
C HIS A 688 -20.50 11.11 3.04
N GLY A 689 -20.63 11.10 4.36
CA GLY A 689 -21.71 11.86 5.04
C GLY A 689 -23.07 11.16 5.08
N LEU A 690 -23.23 10.03 4.40
CA LEU A 690 -24.47 9.27 4.34
C LEU A 690 -24.32 7.94 5.10
N TRP A 691 -25.34 7.57 5.85
CA TRP A 691 -25.43 6.24 6.42
C TRP A 691 -25.63 5.23 5.31
N GLN A 692 -24.74 4.26 5.24
CA GLN A 692 -24.82 3.13 4.33
C GLN A 692 -24.91 1.86 5.16
N THR A 693 -25.85 1.00 4.78
CA THR A 693 -25.90 -0.36 5.33
C THR A 693 -24.90 -1.20 4.58
N ASN A 694 -23.95 -1.78 5.30
CA ASN A 694 -22.90 -2.61 4.76
C ASN A 694 -23.28 -4.09 4.85
N ILE A 695 -22.73 -4.87 3.92
CA ILE A 695 -22.85 -6.32 3.93
C ILE A 695 -21.56 -6.87 4.53
N PRO A 696 -21.62 -7.88 5.40
CA PRO A 696 -20.43 -8.56 5.89
C PRO A 696 -19.55 -9.04 4.74
N SER A 697 -18.24 -8.97 4.92
CA SER A 697 -17.26 -9.37 3.92
C SER A 697 -17.46 -10.82 3.47
N ARG A 698 -17.34 -11.06 2.16
CA ARG A 698 -17.32 -12.43 1.60
C ARG A 698 -16.23 -13.32 2.21
N PHE A 699 -15.18 -12.72 2.76
CA PHE A 699 -14.10 -13.45 3.42
C PHE A 699 -14.56 -14.15 4.69
N LEU A 700 -15.62 -13.68 5.34
CA LEU A 700 -16.22 -14.36 6.50
C LEU A 700 -16.86 -15.70 6.12
N ASP A 701 -17.48 -15.79 4.94
CA ASP A 701 -18.04 -17.03 4.40
C ASP A 701 -16.96 -18.04 3.95
N GLU A 702 -15.74 -17.56 3.78
CA GLU A 702 -14.56 -18.38 3.43
C GLU A 702 -13.81 -18.91 4.67
N LEU A 703 -14.26 -18.60 5.88
CA LEU A 703 -13.67 -19.10 7.11
C LEU A 703 -14.27 -20.48 7.51
N PRO A 704 -13.48 -21.38 8.11
CA PRO A 704 -13.95 -22.72 8.50
C PRO A 704 -14.74 -22.69 9.82
N GLU A 705 -16.00 -23.05 9.80
CA GLU A 705 -16.91 -23.04 10.97
C GLU A 705 -16.34 -23.69 12.25
N PRO A 706 -15.62 -24.84 12.20
CA PRO A 706 -15.09 -25.46 13.42
C PRO A 706 -14.07 -24.61 14.19
N HIS A 707 -13.43 -23.66 13.49
CA HIS A 707 -12.33 -22.84 14.03
C HIS A 707 -12.73 -21.40 14.30
N VAL A 708 -14.00 -21.06 14.08
CA VAL A 708 -14.55 -19.72 14.24
C VAL A 708 -15.67 -19.75 15.27
N GLU A 709 -15.78 -18.70 16.06
CA GLU A 709 -16.89 -18.45 16.98
C GLU A 709 -17.51 -17.09 16.65
N VAL A 710 -18.82 -17.10 16.39
CA VAL A 710 -19.56 -15.88 16.09
C VAL A 710 -20.23 -15.39 17.36
N THR A 711 -19.89 -14.18 17.78
CA THR A 711 -20.46 -13.53 18.95
C THR A 711 -21.63 -12.66 18.53
N GLU A 712 -22.81 -12.88 19.09
CA GLU A 712 -23.96 -12.02 18.88
C GLU A 712 -23.76 -10.69 19.61
N PRO A 713 -24.11 -9.54 19.01
CA PRO A 713 -24.00 -8.26 19.70
C PRO A 713 -24.87 -8.27 20.96
N GLN A 714 -24.27 -7.98 22.10
CA GLN A 714 -24.98 -7.74 23.36
C GLN A 714 -25.63 -6.34 23.33
N GLY A 715 -26.55 -6.10 22.40
CA GLY A 715 -27.30 -4.85 22.26
C GLY A 715 -28.79 -5.16 22.37
N GLY A 716 -29.27 -5.18 23.59
CA GLY A 716 -30.65 -5.48 23.85
C GLY A 716 -31.61 -4.43 23.28
N PHE A 717 -32.56 -4.86 22.49
CA PHE A 717 -33.95 -4.39 22.67
C PHE A 717 -34.82 -5.60 22.93
N GLY A 718 -35.39 -5.55 24.10
CA GLY A 718 -35.99 -6.62 24.80
C GLY A 718 -37.10 -7.38 24.10
N GLY A 719 -37.15 -8.61 24.51
CA GLY A 719 -38.46 -9.18 24.89
C GLY A 719 -39.01 -10.20 23.93
N PHE A 720 -39.15 -11.32 24.51
CA PHE A 720 -40.09 -12.41 24.33
C PHE A 720 -39.58 -13.70 23.72
N GLY A 721 -39.30 -14.51 24.60
CA GLY A 721 -39.41 -15.92 24.85
C GLY A 721 -39.70 -16.90 23.73
N GLY A 722 -38.99 -18.04 23.79
CA GLY A 722 -39.56 -19.31 23.40
C GLY A 722 -38.62 -20.28 22.73
N TYR A 723 -38.12 -21.20 23.54
CA TYR A 723 -37.86 -22.62 23.24
C TYR A 723 -37.32 -23.09 21.86
N GLY A 724 -36.10 -23.54 21.87
CA GLY A 724 -35.70 -24.87 21.40
C GLY A 724 -35.92 -25.25 19.94
N GLY A 725 -34.84 -25.38 19.20
CA GLY A 725 -34.81 -26.12 17.96
C GLY A 725 -33.41 -26.18 17.39
N TYR A 726 -32.78 -27.33 17.43
CA TYR A 726 -31.49 -27.65 16.79
C TYR A 726 -31.59 -27.51 15.27
N GLY A 727 -30.68 -26.74 14.65
CA GLY A 727 -30.35 -26.97 13.23
C GLY A 727 -30.58 -25.87 12.22
N ALA A 728 -30.44 -24.58 12.58
CA ALA A 728 -30.29 -23.52 11.57
C ALA A 728 -28.95 -22.81 11.78
N SER A 729 -28.18 -22.63 10.70
CA SER A 729 -26.96 -21.84 10.71
C SER A 729 -27.26 -20.42 11.25
N ARG A 730 -26.45 -19.91 12.17
CA ARG A 730 -26.60 -18.54 12.75
C ARG A 730 -26.57 -17.45 11.69
N PHE A 731 -26.05 -17.71 10.50
CA PHE A 731 -26.10 -16.81 9.35
C PHE A 731 -27.50 -16.73 8.70
N ASP A 732 -28.38 -17.71 8.93
CA ASP A 732 -29.76 -17.67 8.43
C ASP A 732 -30.65 -16.72 9.25
N ALA A 733 -30.28 -16.39 10.50
CA ALA A 733 -30.99 -15.43 11.32
C ALA A 733 -30.73 -13.96 10.92
N ALA A 734 -29.63 -13.66 10.27
CA ALA A 734 -29.37 -12.34 9.67
C ALA A 734 -30.32 -12.02 8.50
N ALA A 735 -31.02 -13.01 7.95
CA ALA A 735 -32.02 -12.83 6.88
C ALA A 735 -33.34 -12.19 7.36
N SER A 736 -33.55 -11.99 8.68
CA SER A 736 -34.78 -11.37 9.20
C SER A 736 -34.74 -9.84 9.18
N PHE A 737 -33.61 -9.20 8.86
CA PHE A 737 -33.56 -7.78 8.56
C PHE A 737 -33.90 -7.60 7.07
N GLY A 738 -35.17 -7.26 6.79
CA GLY A 738 -35.66 -7.12 5.44
C GLY A 738 -35.01 -6.04 4.61
N SER A 739 -33.88 -6.33 4.01
CA SER A 739 -33.38 -5.59 2.86
C SER A 739 -33.41 -6.51 1.63
N ASN A 740 -34.22 -6.14 0.65
CA ASN A 740 -34.33 -6.78 -0.68
C ASN A 740 -33.05 -6.57 -1.51
N TYR A 741 -31.87 -6.72 -0.95
CA TYR A 741 -30.63 -6.58 -1.69
C TYR A 741 -30.01 -7.96 -1.91
N SER A 742 -30.12 -8.48 -3.11
CA SER A 742 -29.51 -9.73 -3.55
C SER A 742 -28.28 -9.44 -4.39
N THR A 743 -27.09 -9.70 -3.87
CA THR A 743 -25.87 -9.66 -4.69
C THR A 743 -25.76 -10.93 -5.54
N PRO A 744 -25.11 -10.87 -6.74
CA PRO A 744 -24.91 -12.04 -7.59
C PRO A 744 -24.13 -13.19 -6.89
N GLY A 745 -23.37 -12.92 -5.85
CA GLY A 745 -22.68 -13.91 -5.03
C GLY A 745 -23.62 -14.66 -4.09
N TRP A 746 -24.52 -13.92 -3.44
CA TRP A 746 -25.52 -14.47 -2.55
C TRP A 746 -26.56 -15.30 -3.29
N GLN A 747 -26.98 -14.88 -4.49
CA GLN A 747 -27.87 -15.66 -5.37
C GLN A 747 -27.22 -16.98 -5.80
N ARG A 748 -25.90 -17.02 -6.04
CA ARG A 748 -25.16 -18.24 -6.36
C ARG A 748 -25.01 -19.18 -5.17
N ALA A 749 -24.85 -18.62 -3.96
CA ALA A 749 -24.79 -19.41 -2.72
C ALA A 749 -26.16 -20.03 -2.39
N GLN A 750 -27.27 -19.32 -2.59
CA GLN A 750 -28.63 -19.86 -2.44
C GLN A 750 -28.97 -20.90 -3.51
N ALA A 751 -28.57 -20.71 -4.76
CA ALA A 751 -28.76 -21.70 -5.82
C ALA A 751 -27.99 -23.00 -5.56
N LYS A 752 -26.83 -22.94 -4.93
CA LYS A 752 -26.11 -24.14 -4.47
C LYS A 752 -26.76 -24.83 -3.26
N LYS A 753 -27.47 -24.11 -2.38
CA LYS A 753 -28.20 -24.70 -1.24
C LYS A 753 -29.49 -25.37 -1.68
N SER A 754 -30.21 -24.82 -2.66
CA SER A 754 -31.45 -25.42 -3.21
C SER A 754 -31.20 -26.68 -4.05
N GLY A 755 -29.99 -26.88 -4.57
CA GLY A 755 -29.60 -28.09 -5.30
C GLY A 755 -29.22 -29.31 -4.44
N ARG A 756 -29.22 -29.20 -3.11
CA ARG A 756 -28.79 -30.29 -2.20
C ARG A 756 -29.90 -31.02 -1.46
N PHE A 757 -31.16 -30.62 -1.66
CA PHE A 757 -32.31 -31.30 -1.05
C PHE A 757 -33.32 -31.71 -2.13
N SER A 758 -33.03 -32.71 -2.96
CA SER A 758 -33.98 -33.59 -3.58
C SER A 758 -33.26 -34.81 -4.17
N GLU A 759 -32.84 -35.72 -3.30
CA GLU A 759 -32.73 -37.13 -3.62
C GLU A 759 -33.65 -37.89 -2.70
N SER A 760 -34.93 -38.03 -3.06
CA SER A 760 -35.74 -39.16 -2.78
C SER A 760 -36.98 -39.11 -3.69
N GLY A 761 -36.96 -39.93 -4.70
CA GLY A 761 -38.04 -40.75 -5.22
C GLY A 761 -39.29 -40.02 -5.76
N SER A 762 -39.41 -39.94 -7.09
CA SER A 762 -40.44 -40.65 -7.79
C SER A 762 -40.30 -40.46 -9.30
N ARG A 763 -40.32 -41.58 -9.98
CA ARG A 763 -40.55 -41.73 -11.41
C ARG A 763 -41.89 -41.11 -11.78
N TYR A 764 -41.93 -40.26 -12.81
CA TYR A 764 -43.05 -40.18 -13.74
C TYR A 764 -42.57 -39.75 -15.12
N GLU A 765 -43.20 -40.31 -16.10
CA GLU A 765 -43.05 -40.47 -17.53
C GLU A 765 -42.92 -39.14 -18.32
N MET A 766 -42.30 -39.31 -19.49
CA MET A 766 -42.32 -38.39 -20.62
C MET A 766 -43.72 -38.15 -21.09
N ASP A 767 -44.02 -36.90 -21.45
CA ASP A 767 -44.87 -36.60 -22.59
C ASP A 767 -44.19 -35.56 -23.47
N GLU A 768 -44.08 -35.93 -24.72
CA GLU A 768 -43.64 -35.15 -25.85
C GLU A 768 -44.71 -34.10 -26.21
N ASP A 769 -44.26 -33.13 -26.98
CA ASP A 769 -45.00 -32.12 -27.73
C ASP A 769 -45.13 -30.73 -27.12
N GLU A 770 -44.18 -29.86 -27.55
CA GLU A 770 -44.56 -28.62 -28.23
C GLU A 770 -43.36 -28.00 -28.96
N GLU A 771 -43.64 -27.75 -30.23
CA GLU A 771 -42.74 -27.29 -31.29
C GLU A 771 -42.13 -25.88 -31.04
N PHE A 772 -40.83 -25.77 -31.25
CA PHE A 772 -40.16 -24.49 -31.56
C PHE A 772 -39.96 -24.37 -33.08
N PRO A 773 -40.37 -23.26 -33.73
CA PRO A 773 -40.12 -23.06 -35.15
C PRO A 773 -38.67 -22.70 -35.40
N SER A 774 -38.01 -23.57 -36.11
CA SER A 774 -36.72 -23.39 -36.74
C SER A 774 -36.85 -22.49 -37.98
N SER A 775 -36.13 -21.40 -38.02
CA SER A 775 -35.62 -20.75 -39.24
C SER A 775 -34.53 -19.77 -38.78
N LEU A 776 -33.30 -19.85 -39.16
CA LEU A 776 -32.67 -19.76 -40.46
C LEU A 776 -31.27 -20.35 -40.45
N ARG A 777 -31.09 -21.45 -41.10
CA ARG A 777 -29.83 -21.84 -41.73
C ARG A 777 -29.83 -21.33 -43.15
N GLY A 778 -28.78 -20.64 -43.57
CA GLY A 778 -28.64 -20.22 -44.96
C GLY A 778 -27.24 -19.67 -45.26
N ARG A 779 -26.37 -20.59 -45.58
CA ARG A 779 -25.36 -20.57 -46.68
C ARG A 779 -24.45 -19.35 -46.88
N ALA A 780 -23.19 -19.65 -46.73
CA ALA A 780 -22.07 -18.98 -47.39
C ALA A 780 -22.22 -18.93 -48.92
N LYS A 781 -21.83 -17.83 -49.53
CA LYS A 781 -21.09 -17.79 -50.79
C LYS A 781 -20.38 -16.45 -50.99
N GLU A 782 -19.18 -16.60 -51.47
CA GLU A 782 -18.14 -15.69 -51.91
C GLU A 782 -18.59 -14.48 -52.77
N GLY A 783 -17.79 -13.43 -52.65
CA GLY A 783 -17.39 -12.66 -53.82
C GLY A 783 -17.64 -11.17 -53.73
N GLY A 784 -16.56 -10.37 -53.80
CA GLY A 784 -16.64 -9.06 -54.46
C GLY A 784 -16.25 -7.84 -53.64
N SER A 785 -15.04 -7.36 -53.92
CA SER A 785 -14.46 -6.07 -53.56
C SER A 785 -15.38 -4.86 -53.86
N SER A 786 -15.44 -3.89 -52.96
CA SER A 786 -15.31 -2.48 -53.36
C SER A 786 -15.17 -1.57 -52.14
N ARG A 787 -14.26 -0.61 -52.31
CA ARG A 787 -13.96 0.48 -51.40
C ARG A 787 -15.18 1.35 -51.12
N SER A 788 -15.39 1.78 -49.87
CA SER A 788 -15.75 3.19 -49.57
C SER A 788 -15.75 3.47 -48.07
N THR A 789 -14.99 4.48 -47.72
CA THR A 789 -15.22 5.60 -46.77
C THR A 789 -15.86 5.30 -45.41
N THR A 790 -15.07 5.48 -44.38
CA THR A 790 -15.45 5.66 -42.98
C THR A 790 -16.43 6.83 -42.78
N PRO A 791 -17.31 6.69 -41.82
CA PRO A 791 -17.66 7.83 -40.97
C PRO A 791 -17.32 7.58 -39.48
N ARG A 792 -16.94 8.66 -38.86
CA ARG A 792 -16.57 8.86 -37.49
C ARG A 792 -17.50 8.19 -36.48
N GLY A 793 -16.88 7.58 -35.48
CA GLY A 793 -17.53 7.00 -34.31
C GLY A 793 -18.27 8.01 -33.46
N VAL A 794 -19.48 7.62 -33.15
CA VAL A 794 -20.34 8.21 -32.12
C VAL A 794 -20.04 7.48 -30.81
N PRO A 795 -19.97 8.16 -29.66
CA PRO A 795 -19.70 7.51 -28.39
C PRO A 795 -20.85 6.57 -27.99
N LEU A 796 -20.52 5.39 -27.54
CA LEU A 796 -21.46 4.46 -26.93
C LEU A 796 -22.12 5.09 -25.71
N THR A 797 -23.40 5.38 -25.81
CA THR A 797 -24.25 5.74 -24.68
C THR A 797 -24.80 4.43 -24.09
N ILE A 798 -24.43 4.11 -22.86
CA ILE A 798 -25.06 3.03 -22.09
C ILE A 798 -26.34 3.61 -21.52
N GLU A 799 -27.48 3.23 -22.07
CA GLU A 799 -28.79 3.50 -21.47
C GLU A 799 -29.00 2.57 -20.27
N GLY A 800 -28.76 3.11 -19.07
CA GLY A 800 -29.21 2.49 -17.82
C GLY A 800 -30.60 3.02 -17.48
N GLU A 801 -31.62 2.20 -17.53
CA GLU A 801 -32.94 2.52 -17.01
C GLU A 801 -32.87 2.64 -15.48
N LEU A 802 -32.92 3.87 -14.99
CA LEU A 802 -33.02 4.16 -13.56
C LEU A 802 -34.49 4.09 -13.16
N VAL A 803 -34.92 2.94 -12.67
CA VAL A 803 -36.26 2.81 -12.07
C VAL A 803 -36.24 3.36 -10.66
N ALA A 804 -36.42 4.69 -10.52
CA ALA A 804 -36.64 5.31 -9.22
C ALA A 804 -38.13 5.30 -8.87
N LYS A 805 -38.50 4.70 -7.74
CA LYS A 805 -39.88 4.74 -7.21
C LYS A 805 -40.18 6.17 -6.73
N SER A 806 -41.31 6.71 -7.20
CA SER A 806 -41.89 8.00 -6.82
C SER A 806 -42.18 8.06 -5.32
N THR A 807 -41.51 8.95 -4.61
CA THR A 807 -42.00 9.48 -3.31
C THR A 807 -43.03 10.54 -3.67
N GLY A 808 -44.28 10.39 -3.21
CA GLY A 808 -45.48 11.09 -3.62
C GLY A 808 -45.51 12.62 -3.34
N THR A 809 -44.54 13.36 -3.77
CA THR A 809 -44.52 14.83 -3.81
C THR A 809 -45.05 15.30 -5.17
N VAL A 810 -46.08 16.11 -5.18
CA VAL A 810 -46.63 16.69 -6.39
C VAL A 810 -45.72 17.80 -6.90
N SER A 811 -45.29 17.71 -8.16
CA SER A 811 -44.48 18.72 -8.83
C SER A 811 -45.15 20.10 -8.85
N SER A 812 -44.37 21.16 -8.72
CA SER A 812 -44.84 22.57 -8.82
C SER A 812 -45.04 23.03 -10.28
N PHE A 813 -44.73 22.21 -11.28
CA PHE A 813 -44.86 22.52 -12.71
C PHE A 813 -46.19 22.02 -13.25
N SER A 814 -46.64 22.71 -14.33
CA SER A 814 -47.86 22.36 -15.05
C SER A 814 -47.55 21.95 -16.48
N LEU A 815 -48.48 21.17 -17.12
CA LEU A 815 -48.35 20.81 -18.51
C LEU A 815 -48.35 22.06 -19.38
N GLY A 816 -47.34 22.17 -20.26
CA GLY A 816 -47.12 23.33 -21.14
C GLY A 816 -46.21 24.39 -20.58
N ASP A 817 -45.77 24.29 -19.31
CA ASP A 817 -44.80 25.22 -18.73
C ASP A 817 -43.50 25.26 -19.54
N ARG A 818 -43.01 26.45 -19.83
CA ARG A 818 -41.68 26.69 -20.42
C ARG A 818 -40.64 26.58 -19.30
N VAL A 819 -39.65 25.77 -19.53
CA VAL A 819 -38.66 25.40 -18.51
C VAL A 819 -37.24 25.34 -19.11
N PHE A 820 -36.28 25.59 -18.26
CA PHE A 820 -34.86 25.45 -18.59
C PHE A 820 -34.22 24.33 -17.77
N HIS A 821 -33.46 23.49 -18.43
CA HIS A 821 -32.63 22.46 -17.81
C HIS A 821 -31.17 22.67 -18.18
N GLN A 822 -30.29 22.70 -17.21
CA GLN A 822 -28.87 23.07 -17.35
C GLN A 822 -28.12 22.23 -18.41
N LYS A 823 -28.51 20.96 -18.59
CA LYS A 823 -27.90 20.05 -19.54
C LYS A 823 -28.58 20.04 -20.92
N PHE A 824 -29.89 20.28 -20.98
CA PHE A 824 -30.70 20.09 -22.20
C PHE A 824 -31.23 21.39 -22.79
N GLY A 825 -31.06 22.51 -22.09
CA GLY A 825 -31.53 23.82 -22.53
C GLY A 825 -33.02 24.05 -22.26
N ASN A 826 -33.64 24.94 -23.06
CA ASN A 826 -35.05 25.30 -22.96
C ASN A 826 -35.95 24.20 -23.53
N GLY A 827 -37.14 24.03 -22.94
CA GLY A 827 -38.11 23.05 -23.36
C GLY A 827 -39.49 23.33 -22.79
N SER A 828 -40.50 22.53 -23.17
CA SER A 828 -41.87 22.62 -22.64
C SER A 828 -42.29 21.30 -22.05
N VAL A 829 -42.95 21.35 -20.88
CA VAL A 829 -43.37 20.16 -20.13
C VAL A 829 -44.52 19.49 -20.89
N THR A 830 -44.31 18.22 -21.26
CA THR A 830 -45.33 17.40 -22.01
C THR A 830 -46.04 16.38 -21.15
N ALA A 831 -45.44 15.93 -20.05
CA ALA A 831 -46.08 15.05 -19.05
C ALA A 831 -45.46 15.21 -17.69
N ILE A 832 -46.27 14.93 -16.63
CA ILE A 832 -45.87 15.01 -15.22
C ILE A 832 -46.26 13.72 -14.54
N ASP A 833 -45.27 13.07 -13.87
CA ASP A 833 -45.45 11.84 -13.13
C ASP A 833 -44.77 12.00 -11.74
N GLY A 834 -45.59 12.47 -10.75
CA GLY A 834 -45.06 12.83 -9.45
C GLY A 834 -44.09 14.00 -9.51
N ASN A 835 -42.81 13.77 -9.13
CA ASN A 835 -41.73 14.73 -9.23
C ASN A 835 -40.89 14.59 -10.54
N LYS A 836 -41.38 13.80 -11.51
CA LYS A 836 -40.71 13.60 -12.78
C LYS A 836 -41.48 14.31 -13.88
N LEU A 837 -40.77 15.11 -14.67
CA LEU A 837 -41.28 15.86 -15.79
C LEU A 837 -40.78 15.23 -17.09
N THR A 838 -41.70 14.98 -18.04
CA THR A 838 -41.31 14.74 -19.41
C THR A 838 -41.30 16.09 -20.11
N ILE A 839 -40.19 16.47 -20.74
CA ILE A 839 -39.98 17.80 -21.33
C ILE A 839 -39.53 17.60 -22.77
N GLN A 840 -40.22 18.26 -23.70
CA GLN A 840 -39.78 18.42 -25.08
C GLN A 840 -38.81 19.59 -25.16
N PHE A 841 -37.51 19.32 -25.23
CA PHE A 841 -36.48 20.33 -25.37
C PHE A 841 -36.31 20.80 -26.81
N ASP A 842 -36.02 22.09 -26.99
CA ASP A 842 -35.90 22.72 -28.29
C ASP A 842 -34.78 22.12 -29.17
N HIS A 843 -33.68 21.62 -28.55
CA HIS A 843 -32.52 21.07 -29.23
C HIS A 843 -32.20 19.62 -28.87
N ALA A 844 -32.74 19.07 -27.78
CA ALA A 844 -32.37 17.75 -27.26
C ALA A 844 -33.49 16.69 -27.39
N GLY A 845 -34.64 17.07 -27.95
CA GLY A 845 -35.81 16.19 -28.09
C GLY A 845 -36.50 15.92 -26.74
N GLU A 846 -37.35 14.90 -26.71
CA GLU A 846 -38.09 14.53 -25.50
C GLU A 846 -37.18 13.84 -24.48
N LYS A 847 -37.17 14.36 -23.24
CA LYS A 847 -36.40 13.79 -22.11
C LYS A 847 -37.22 13.79 -20.84
N ARG A 848 -37.01 12.78 -20.00
CA ARG A 848 -37.62 12.68 -18.68
C ARG A 848 -36.62 13.12 -17.63
N VAL A 849 -36.96 14.13 -16.82
CA VAL A 849 -36.08 14.77 -15.84
C VAL A 849 -36.81 14.94 -14.49
N VAL A 850 -36.08 15.10 -13.43
CA VAL A 850 -36.66 15.41 -12.10
C VAL A 850 -36.87 16.92 -11.99
N ASP A 851 -37.98 17.34 -11.42
CA ASP A 851 -38.38 18.75 -11.32
C ASP A 851 -37.38 19.66 -10.59
N SER A 852 -36.62 19.08 -9.64
CA SER A 852 -35.56 19.80 -8.92
C SER A 852 -34.35 20.25 -9.80
N PHE A 853 -34.25 19.74 -11.02
CA PHE A 853 -33.21 20.13 -11.98
C PHE A 853 -33.73 21.05 -13.11
N VAL A 854 -34.93 21.57 -12.93
CA VAL A 854 -35.64 22.35 -13.94
C VAL A 854 -36.07 23.68 -13.35
N GLU A 855 -35.81 24.79 -14.03
CA GLU A 855 -36.20 26.13 -13.67
C GLU A 855 -37.30 26.65 -14.62
N ARG A 856 -38.23 27.43 -14.12
CA ARG A 856 -39.20 28.13 -14.99
C ARG A 856 -38.49 29.25 -15.75
N VAL A 857 -38.74 29.37 -17.07
CA VAL A 857 -38.20 30.42 -17.91
C VAL A 857 -39.15 31.60 -17.95
#